data_0af72612414e19489ccefcaceb52f3d2
#
_entry.id   0af72612414e19489ccefcaceb52f3d2
#
_cell.length_a   1.000
_cell.length_b   1.000
_cell.length_c   1.000
_cell.angle_alpha   90.00
_cell.angle_beta   90.00
_cell.angle_gamma   90.00
#
_symmetry.space_group_name_H-M   'P 1'
#
loop_
_entity.id
_entity.type
_entity.pdbx_description
1 polymer ?
#
loop_
_entity_poly.entity_id
_entity_poly.type
_entity_poly.pdbx_seq_one_letter_code
_entity_poly.pdbx_strand_id
1 'polypeptide(L)'
;DVLDNVPSVTVDVEGNVSLRGSENVRILIDGKPSGLTSFGSNGLEQLPANMIDRVEVITNPSARYEAEGMSGIINIVLKKDRQQGINGTVDLTGGIPDEHGASINLNLRRNRFNFFTNYGLRYRNSPGENSLYQEFYSGDTTFITDLRGERRRSGWSNNLRFGADYFFNPKSTLTSSFSWRRSNQDNYSLLRYNDFLNDLSNPTGITKRSDNEKEIEPNLEYSLNYKKTFEREGHELSADFRYQDNSERETSDFREQYFTATGELSGQPDLEQRSDNNESERNTIFQVDYVQPFGKDGKWEAGLRSGLRSLRNDFIVEEFADNAWQTLPGLSNNVLYDENIHAAYGIVGNKFDRFSWQTGLRMELADVKTELLQTNEVNDRPLYLNFFPSAHLNYDLPGENALQISYSRRIRRPGFRELNPFSQYTDARNYWGGNPNLNPEYTDAYEIGHLKRWEKGSLSSSVYYQHTTDVIERIRTQLSDTSAITRPTNLATRNNYGFEFTGTYEPFEFWKINGNLNFFRTITRGEFEGQQFDADAYTWFGRISSRITLLKKVDVQTTFNYRAPRNTTQGRSKAMYHADLAASMDVLNKNGTLTFSVRDVFNTRRWRQISQGADFYTEGDFQWRARQMTLTFSYRINRTKEQKRDRDMEGGDGMDF
;
A
#
# COMPACT_ATOMS: atom_id res chain seq x y z
N ASP A 1 -6.50 -1.86 -8.16
CA ASP A 1 -7.90 -1.73 -8.60
C ASP A 1 -8.91 -2.17 -7.53
N VAL A 2 -8.69 -3.29 -6.79
CA VAL A 2 -9.63 -3.70 -5.72
C VAL A 2 -9.58 -2.72 -4.55
N LEU A 3 -8.38 -2.32 -4.10
CA LEU A 3 -8.21 -1.37 -3.00
C LEU A 3 -8.70 0.03 -3.35
N ASP A 4 -8.55 0.47 -4.59
CA ASP A 4 -9.19 1.71 -5.08
C ASP A 4 -10.71 1.67 -4.94
N ASN A 5 -11.30 0.50 -4.78
CA ASN A 5 -12.73 0.29 -4.64
C ASN A 5 -13.19 0.14 -3.18
N VAL A 6 -12.29 0.28 -2.22
CA VAL A 6 -12.60 0.16 -0.79
C VAL A 6 -12.90 1.54 -0.21
N PRO A 7 -14.00 1.71 0.56
CA PRO A 7 -14.30 2.95 1.25
C PRO A 7 -13.14 3.38 2.18
N SER A 8 -12.91 4.68 2.30
CA SER A 8 -11.86 5.29 3.14
C SER A 8 -10.42 5.03 2.69
N VAL A 9 -10.21 4.16 1.71
CA VAL A 9 -8.91 3.84 1.13
C VAL A 9 -8.70 4.67 -0.13
N THR A 10 -7.51 5.22 -0.30
CA THR A 10 -7.08 5.86 -1.54
C THR A 10 -5.77 5.23 -2.00
N VAL A 11 -5.64 5.04 -3.31
CA VAL A 11 -4.39 4.57 -3.90
C VAL A 11 -3.86 5.69 -4.79
N ASP A 12 -2.62 6.10 -4.56
CA ASP A 12 -2.01 7.16 -5.34
C ASP A 12 -1.59 6.69 -6.74
N VAL A 13 -0.92 7.56 -7.49
CA VAL A 13 -0.47 7.26 -8.86
C VAL A 13 0.68 6.24 -8.88
N GLU A 14 1.42 6.14 -7.79
CA GLU A 14 2.53 5.19 -7.62
C GLU A 14 2.04 3.83 -7.09
N GLY A 15 0.76 3.75 -6.69
CA GLY A 15 0.14 2.56 -6.12
C GLY A 15 0.23 2.49 -4.60
N ASN A 16 0.74 3.53 -3.93
CA ASN A 16 0.76 3.57 -2.46
C ASN A 16 -0.66 3.66 -1.92
N VAL A 17 -0.93 2.82 -0.93
CA VAL A 17 -2.24 2.74 -0.30
C VAL A 17 -2.27 3.65 0.91
N SER A 18 -3.29 4.50 1.00
CA SER A 18 -3.51 5.33 2.18
C SER A 18 -4.92 5.15 2.73
N LEU A 19 -5.05 5.27 4.05
CA LEU A 19 -6.31 5.24 4.79
C LEU A 19 -6.49 6.59 5.49
N ARG A 20 -7.64 7.23 5.28
CA ARG A 20 -7.92 8.57 5.82
C ARG A 20 -6.83 9.61 5.48
N GLY A 21 -6.25 9.49 4.29
CA GLY A 21 -5.20 10.40 3.80
C GLY A 21 -3.80 10.19 4.37
N SER A 22 -3.59 9.14 5.16
CA SER A 22 -2.28 8.72 5.67
C SER A 22 -1.81 7.45 4.98
N GLU A 23 -0.56 7.42 4.55
CA GLU A 23 0.10 6.25 3.95
C GLU A 23 0.54 5.23 5.01
N ASN A 24 0.45 5.59 6.29
CA ASN A 24 0.87 4.75 7.41
C ASN A 24 -0.19 3.69 7.75
N VAL A 25 -0.50 2.85 6.78
CA VAL A 25 -1.49 1.77 6.86
C VAL A 25 -0.79 0.43 6.87
N ARG A 26 -1.20 -0.47 7.76
CA ARG A 26 -0.75 -1.85 7.73
C ARG A 26 -1.66 -2.67 6.83
N ILE A 27 -1.08 -3.34 5.83
CA ILE A 27 -1.84 -4.22 4.93
C ILE A 27 -1.58 -5.66 5.32
N LEU A 28 -2.66 -6.43 5.50
CA LEU A 28 -2.62 -7.83 5.88
C LEU A 28 -3.30 -8.68 4.80
N ILE A 29 -2.89 -9.93 4.69
CA ILE A 29 -3.57 -10.95 3.92
C ILE A 29 -4.01 -12.07 4.87
N ASP A 30 -5.32 -12.37 4.90
CA ASP A 30 -5.92 -13.31 5.86
C ASP A 30 -5.55 -12.99 7.33
N GLY A 31 -5.52 -11.70 7.67
CA GLY A 31 -5.21 -11.19 9.00
C GLY A 31 -3.72 -11.15 9.36
N LYS A 32 -2.80 -11.38 8.41
CA LYS A 32 -1.37 -11.50 8.66
C LYS A 32 -0.52 -10.72 7.64
N PRO A 33 0.66 -10.22 8.02
CA PRO A 33 1.61 -9.67 7.09
C PRO A 33 2.00 -10.71 6.02
N SER A 34 2.17 -10.26 4.80
CA SER A 34 2.57 -11.11 3.67
C SER A 34 3.75 -10.45 2.93
N GLY A 35 4.60 -11.25 2.31
CA GLY A 35 5.66 -10.76 1.43
C GLY A 35 5.14 -9.90 0.28
N LEU A 36 3.88 -10.08 -0.12
CA LEU A 36 3.21 -9.19 -1.10
C LEU A 36 3.02 -7.76 -0.59
N THR A 37 3.14 -7.53 0.71
CA THR A 37 2.96 -6.21 1.34
C THR A 37 4.26 -5.61 1.83
N SER A 38 5.37 -6.35 1.79
CA SER A 38 6.67 -5.91 2.31
C SER A 38 7.41 -4.96 1.37
N PHE A 39 7.25 -5.15 0.04
CA PHE A 39 7.90 -4.32 -0.99
C PHE A 39 7.00 -3.21 -1.57
N GLY A 40 6.11 -2.65 -0.75
CA GLY A 40 5.28 -1.50 -1.12
C GLY A 40 4.18 -1.85 -2.14
N SER A 41 3.86 -0.88 -3.00
CA SER A 41 2.72 -0.93 -3.93
C SER A 41 2.80 -2.03 -4.99
N ASN A 42 4.00 -2.35 -5.48
CA ASN A 42 4.21 -3.30 -6.57
C ASN A 42 3.72 -4.71 -6.23
N GLY A 43 3.90 -5.16 -4.98
CA GLY A 43 3.45 -6.47 -4.52
C GLY A 43 1.93 -6.66 -4.54
N LEU A 44 1.18 -5.65 -4.13
CA LEU A 44 -0.28 -5.70 -4.09
C LEU A 44 -0.92 -5.70 -5.49
N GLU A 45 -0.30 -5.04 -6.45
CA GLU A 45 -0.77 -5.02 -7.84
C GLU A 45 -0.73 -6.39 -8.52
N GLN A 46 0.08 -7.29 -8.00
CA GLN A 46 0.27 -8.63 -8.52
C GLN A 46 -0.72 -9.64 -7.93
N LEU A 47 -1.50 -9.25 -6.90
CA LEU A 47 -2.56 -10.09 -6.36
C LEU A 47 -3.79 -10.07 -7.29
N PRO A 48 -4.16 -11.19 -7.95
CA PRO A 48 -5.33 -11.22 -8.82
C PRO A 48 -6.62 -10.92 -8.05
N ALA A 49 -7.46 -10.01 -8.57
CA ALA A 49 -8.70 -9.59 -7.94
C ALA A 49 -9.69 -10.74 -7.71
N ASN A 50 -9.66 -11.76 -8.57
CA ASN A 50 -10.50 -12.95 -8.45
C ASN A 50 -10.17 -13.84 -7.25
N MET A 51 -8.98 -13.70 -6.65
CA MET A 51 -8.59 -14.38 -5.41
C MET A 51 -9.17 -13.74 -4.15
N ILE A 52 -9.60 -12.49 -4.22
CA ILE A 52 -10.07 -11.73 -3.08
C ILE A 52 -11.55 -12.05 -2.84
N ASP A 53 -11.89 -12.40 -1.60
CA ASP A 53 -13.25 -12.55 -1.13
C ASP A 53 -13.83 -11.21 -0.70
N ARG A 54 -13.12 -10.51 0.21
CA ARG A 54 -13.47 -9.19 0.71
C ARG A 54 -12.24 -8.43 1.20
N VAL A 55 -12.40 -7.14 1.39
CA VAL A 55 -11.40 -6.29 2.05
C VAL A 55 -12.05 -5.69 3.30
N GLU A 56 -11.40 -5.85 4.44
CA GLU A 56 -11.82 -5.34 5.74
C GLU A 56 -10.98 -4.11 6.08
N VAL A 57 -11.62 -3.01 6.42
CA VAL A 57 -10.96 -1.78 6.88
C VAL A 57 -11.19 -1.65 8.38
N ILE A 58 -10.10 -1.68 9.15
CA ILE A 58 -10.13 -1.60 10.61
C ILE A 58 -9.42 -0.31 11.01
N THR A 59 -10.19 0.73 11.30
CA THR A 59 -9.67 2.08 11.59
C THR A 59 -9.02 2.18 12.96
N ASN A 60 -9.55 1.44 13.97
CA ASN A 60 -8.99 1.33 15.32
C ASN A 60 -8.83 -0.16 15.68
N PRO A 61 -7.71 -0.78 15.30
CA PRO A 61 -7.50 -2.21 15.56
C PRO A 61 -7.35 -2.53 17.04
N SER A 62 -7.85 -3.70 17.46
CA SER A 62 -7.66 -4.23 18.82
C SER A 62 -6.21 -4.66 19.06
N ALA A 63 -5.87 -4.96 20.33
CA ALA A 63 -4.53 -5.40 20.75
C ALA A 63 -4.05 -6.73 20.11
N ARG A 64 -4.95 -7.51 19.49
CA ARG A 64 -4.64 -8.75 18.75
C ARG A 64 -3.76 -8.47 17.53
N TYR A 65 -4.00 -7.34 16.87
CA TYR A 65 -3.24 -6.95 15.69
C TYR A 65 -1.89 -6.35 16.05
N GLU A 66 -0.96 -6.37 15.11
CA GLU A 66 0.31 -5.65 15.28
C GLU A 66 0.06 -4.19 15.62
N ALA A 67 0.92 -3.63 16.48
CA ALA A 67 0.82 -2.21 16.84
C ALA A 67 1.16 -1.28 15.68
N GLU A 68 1.76 -1.80 14.60
CA GLU A 68 2.10 -1.04 13.39
C GLU A 68 0.89 -0.72 12.52
N GLY A 69 0.90 0.45 11.86
CA GLY A 69 -0.22 0.96 11.05
C GLY A 69 -1.02 2.03 11.79
N MET A 70 -0.51 3.27 11.81
CA MET A 70 -1.09 4.38 12.60
C MET A 70 -2.49 4.79 12.18
N SER A 71 -2.81 4.65 10.88
CA SER A 71 -4.13 5.02 10.35
C SER A 71 -5.12 3.86 10.36
N GLY A 72 -4.68 2.66 10.75
CA GLY A 72 -5.49 1.45 10.80
C GLY A 72 -4.90 0.32 9.97
N ILE A 73 -5.72 -0.70 9.76
CA ILE A 73 -5.36 -1.92 9.05
C ILE A 73 -6.30 -2.13 7.85
N ILE A 74 -5.75 -2.57 6.74
CA ILE A 74 -6.49 -3.09 5.59
C ILE A 74 -6.20 -4.58 5.50
N ASN A 75 -7.21 -5.41 5.77
CA ASN A 75 -7.08 -6.86 5.70
C ASN A 75 -7.73 -7.40 4.42
N ILE A 76 -6.92 -8.00 3.56
CA ILE A 76 -7.38 -8.65 2.33
C ILE A 76 -7.67 -10.11 2.65
N VAL A 77 -8.93 -10.49 2.64
CA VAL A 77 -9.36 -11.88 2.88
C VAL A 77 -9.46 -12.61 1.55
N LEU A 78 -8.76 -13.73 1.46
CA LEU A 78 -8.75 -14.55 0.26
C LEU A 78 -9.89 -15.56 0.26
N LYS A 79 -10.41 -15.88 -0.93
CA LYS A 79 -11.48 -16.87 -1.11
C LYS A 79 -11.04 -18.24 -0.63
N LYS A 80 -11.90 -18.85 0.20
CA LYS A 80 -11.79 -20.25 0.69
C LYS A 80 -13.06 -20.98 0.32
N ASP A 81 -13.04 -21.69 -0.81
CA ASP A 81 -14.21 -22.46 -1.23
C ASP A 81 -14.35 -23.73 -0.37
N ARG A 82 -15.54 -23.98 0.16
CA ARG A 82 -15.84 -25.12 1.06
C ARG A 82 -16.65 -26.22 0.39
N GLN A 83 -16.96 -26.11 -0.90
CA GLN A 83 -17.80 -27.06 -1.60
C GLN A 83 -17.04 -28.36 -1.91
N GLN A 84 -17.74 -29.52 -1.80
CA GLN A 84 -17.17 -30.82 -2.17
C GLN A 84 -17.03 -30.97 -3.70
N GLY A 85 -15.97 -31.62 -4.15
CA GLY A 85 -15.67 -31.81 -5.57
C GLY A 85 -14.63 -30.80 -6.10
N ILE A 86 -14.57 -30.69 -7.41
CA ILE A 86 -13.69 -29.72 -8.12
C ILE A 86 -14.52 -28.52 -8.49
N ASN A 87 -14.03 -27.34 -8.13
CA ASN A 87 -14.57 -26.05 -8.60
C ASN A 87 -13.42 -25.09 -8.89
N GLY A 88 -13.69 -24.04 -9.65
CA GLY A 88 -12.67 -23.07 -9.96
C GLY A 88 -13.09 -22.04 -10.99
N THR A 89 -12.13 -21.19 -11.38
CA THR A 89 -12.27 -20.17 -12.41
C THR A 89 -11.05 -20.14 -13.33
N VAL A 90 -11.28 -19.79 -14.57
CA VAL A 90 -10.22 -19.46 -15.55
C VAL A 90 -10.52 -18.07 -16.06
N ASP A 91 -9.54 -17.17 -16.01
CA ASP A 91 -9.68 -15.82 -16.52
C ASP A 91 -8.65 -15.57 -17.63
N LEU A 92 -9.09 -14.87 -18.68
CA LEU A 92 -8.25 -14.40 -19.78
C LEU A 92 -8.46 -12.89 -19.88
N THR A 93 -7.37 -12.13 -19.91
CA THR A 93 -7.40 -10.65 -19.99
C THR A 93 -6.56 -10.17 -21.16
N GLY A 94 -7.08 -9.20 -21.90
CA GLY A 94 -6.35 -8.43 -22.89
C GLY A 94 -6.66 -6.94 -22.74
N GLY A 95 -5.69 -6.06 -23.03
CA GLY A 95 -5.87 -4.62 -22.80
C GLY A 95 -4.94 -3.73 -23.60
N ILE A 96 -5.21 -2.41 -23.51
CA ILE A 96 -4.47 -1.32 -24.13
C ILE A 96 -4.23 -0.24 -23.04
N PRO A 97 -2.98 0.24 -22.81
CA PRO A 97 -1.71 -0.27 -23.37
C PRO A 97 -1.52 -1.75 -23.11
N ASP A 98 -0.60 -2.40 -23.82
CA ASP A 98 -0.45 -3.85 -23.85
C ASP A 98 -0.57 -4.49 -22.47
N GLU A 99 -1.63 -5.23 -22.27
CA GLU A 99 -1.89 -6.04 -21.09
C GLU A 99 -2.44 -7.39 -21.53
N HIS A 100 -1.76 -8.46 -21.14
CA HIS A 100 -2.16 -9.83 -21.45
C HIS A 100 -2.05 -10.67 -20.19
N GLY A 101 -3.11 -11.38 -19.84
CA GLY A 101 -3.15 -12.17 -18.63
C GLY A 101 -3.95 -13.46 -18.79
N ALA A 102 -3.49 -14.49 -18.10
CA ALA A 102 -4.22 -15.73 -17.91
C ALA A 102 -4.11 -16.15 -16.45
N SER A 103 -5.22 -16.53 -15.84
CA SER A 103 -5.19 -17.09 -14.49
C SER A 103 -6.13 -18.28 -14.36
N ILE A 104 -5.76 -19.19 -13.46
CA ILE A 104 -6.57 -20.34 -13.08
C ILE A 104 -6.60 -20.45 -11.57
N ASN A 105 -7.78 -20.62 -11.02
CA ASN A 105 -8.01 -20.93 -9.62
C ASN A 105 -8.77 -22.25 -9.54
N LEU A 106 -8.23 -23.22 -8.82
CA LEU A 106 -8.84 -24.54 -8.64
C LEU A 106 -8.87 -24.90 -7.17
N ASN A 107 -9.98 -25.50 -6.78
CA ASN A 107 -10.19 -26.08 -5.46
C ASN A 107 -10.72 -27.52 -5.63
N LEU A 108 -10.11 -28.44 -4.90
CA LEU A 108 -10.53 -29.84 -4.85
C LEU A 108 -10.74 -30.27 -3.40
N ARG A 109 -11.98 -30.43 -3.00
CA ARG A 109 -12.33 -30.97 -1.68
C ARG A 109 -12.76 -32.42 -1.77
N ARG A 110 -12.05 -33.27 -1.05
CA ARG A 110 -12.36 -34.71 -0.94
C ARG A 110 -12.11 -35.22 0.48
N ASN A 111 -13.14 -35.69 1.15
CA ASN A 111 -13.07 -36.22 2.51
C ASN A 111 -12.45 -35.22 3.52
N ARG A 112 -11.28 -35.58 4.06
CA ARG A 112 -10.53 -34.79 5.05
C ARG A 112 -9.53 -33.83 4.43
N PHE A 113 -9.44 -33.75 3.11
CA PHE A 113 -8.51 -32.87 2.41
C PHE A 113 -9.25 -31.85 1.55
N ASN A 114 -8.72 -30.66 1.53
CA ASN A 114 -9.08 -29.63 0.60
C ASN A 114 -7.78 -29.10 -0.03
N PHE A 115 -7.58 -29.36 -1.30
CA PHE A 115 -6.44 -28.84 -2.05
C PHE A 115 -6.87 -27.60 -2.80
N PHE A 116 -6.06 -26.56 -2.75
CA PHE A 116 -6.29 -25.33 -3.50
C PHE A 116 -5.03 -24.93 -4.24
N THR A 117 -5.22 -24.43 -5.45
CA THR A 117 -4.14 -23.84 -6.24
C THR A 117 -4.63 -22.63 -7.00
N ASN A 118 -3.75 -21.66 -7.13
CA ASN A 118 -3.94 -20.50 -7.97
C ASN A 118 -2.67 -20.27 -8.77
N TYR A 119 -2.79 -20.09 -10.07
CA TYR A 119 -1.71 -19.68 -10.93
C TYR A 119 -2.16 -18.50 -11.79
N GLY A 120 -1.33 -17.48 -11.90
CA GLY A 120 -1.54 -16.31 -12.74
C GLY A 120 -0.26 -15.95 -13.48
N LEU A 121 -0.41 -15.70 -14.77
CA LEU A 121 0.61 -15.14 -15.65
C LEU A 121 0.07 -13.82 -16.21
N ARG A 122 0.85 -12.75 -16.14
CA ARG A 122 0.45 -11.43 -16.65
C ARG A 122 1.64 -10.72 -17.26
N TYR A 123 1.44 -10.20 -18.46
CA TYR A 123 2.28 -9.18 -19.07
C TYR A 123 1.58 -7.83 -18.95
N ARG A 124 2.35 -6.77 -18.65
CA ARG A 124 1.83 -5.41 -18.64
C ARG A 124 2.88 -4.44 -19.17
N ASN A 125 2.40 -3.47 -19.96
CA ASN A 125 3.13 -2.30 -20.37
C ASN A 125 2.43 -1.06 -19.84
N SER A 126 3.14 -0.23 -19.07
CA SER A 126 2.61 0.95 -18.38
C SER A 126 3.41 2.19 -18.79
N PRO A 127 3.01 2.88 -19.88
CA PRO A 127 3.61 4.15 -20.23
C PRO A 127 3.21 5.22 -19.22
N GLY A 128 4.13 6.12 -18.92
CA GLY A 128 3.94 7.27 -18.03
C GLY A 128 4.76 8.46 -18.50
N GLU A 129 4.45 9.62 -17.95
CA GLU A 129 5.17 10.88 -18.23
C GLU A 129 5.29 11.72 -16.97
N ASN A 130 6.31 12.56 -16.93
CA ASN A 130 6.47 13.55 -15.87
C ASN A 130 7.05 14.85 -16.40
N SER A 131 6.71 15.94 -15.73
CA SER A 131 7.38 17.21 -15.91
C SER A 131 7.73 17.82 -14.56
N LEU A 132 8.85 18.53 -14.50
CA LEU A 132 9.32 19.17 -13.30
C LEU A 132 9.95 20.51 -13.68
N TYR A 133 9.36 21.59 -13.22
CA TYR A 133 9.95 22.93 -13.30
C TYR A 133 10.66 23.22 -11.97
N GLN A 134 11.92 23.63 -12.02
CA GLN A 134 12.75 23.89 -10.84
C GLN A 134 13.47 25.22 -10.99
N GLU A 135 13.53 25.95 -9.88
CA GLU A 135 14.40 27.11 -9.69
C GLU A 135 15.26 26.88 -8.45
N PHE A 136 16.55 27.17 -8.56
CA PHE A 136 17.49 27.23 -7.46
C PHE A 136 18.08 28.64 -7.37
N TYR A 137 18.09 29.19 -6.17
CA TYR A 137 18.53 30.57 -5.91
C TYR A 137 19.92 30.54 -5.28
N SER A 138 20.90 31.22 -5.91
CA SER A 138 22.28 31.34 -5.46
C SER A 138 22.74 32.79 -5.61
N GLY A 139 22.66 33.56 -4.53
CA GLY A 139 22.88 35.03 -4.57
C GLY A 139 21.91 35.74 -5.51
N ASP A 140 22.44 36.50 -6.49
CA ASP A 140 21.64 37.20 -7.50
C ASP A 140 21.34 36.33 -8.74
N THR A 141 21.69 35.06 -8.72
CA THR A 141 21.53 34.14 -9.87
C THR A 141 20.44 33.11 -9.60
N THR A 142 19.57 32.93 -10.57
CA THR A 142 18.55 31.88 -10.55
C THR A 142 18.88 30.81 -11.60
N PHE A 143 19.11 29.59 -11.17
CA PHE A 143 19.29 28.43 -12.05
C PHE A 143 17.93 27.76 -12.27
N ILE A 144 17.49 27.69 -13.54
CA ILE A 144 16.18 27.17 -13.90
C ILE A 144 16.35 25.90 -14.72
N THR A 145 15.57 24.87 -14.39
CA THR A 145 15.49 23.64 -15.20
C THR A 145 14.02 23.33 -15.52
N ASP A 146 13.67 23.19 -16.80
CA ASP A 146 12.43 22.56 -17.27
C ASP A 146 12.74 21.10 -17.67
N LEU A 147 12.39 20.16 -16.80
CA LEU A 147 12.57 18.73 -17.01
C LEU A 147 11.28 18.12 -17.58
N ARG A 148 11.44 17.29 -18.62
CA ARG A 148 10.39 16.43 -19.17
C ARG A 148 10.87 15.00 -19.22
N GLY A 149 10.05 14.08 -18.72
CA GLY A 149 10.35 12.66 -18.65
C GLY A 149 9.29 11.81 -19.32
N GLU A 150 9.75 10.82 -20.05
CA GLU A 150 8.95 9.73 -20.58
C GLU A 150 9.40 8.43 -19.92
N ARG A 151 8.44 7.58 -19.57
CA ARG A 151 8.70 6.30 -18.90
C ARG A 151 7.91 5.19 -19.55
N ARG A 152 8.50 4.03 -19.55
CA ARG A 152 7.82 2.78 -19.90
C ARG A 152 8.25 1.70 -18.92
N ARG A 153 7.30 1.15 -18.20
CA ARG A 153 7.49 -0.04 -17.38
C ARG A 153 6.78 -1.22 -18.00
N SER A 154 7.51 -2.27 -18.34
CA SER A 154 6.93 -3.44 -18.98
C SER A 154 7.53 -4.72 -18.41
N GLY A 155 6.73 -5.77 -18.31
CA GLY A 155 7.24 -7.03 -17.82
C GLY A 155 6.22 -8.11 -17.61
N TRP A 156 6.75 -9.30 -17.30
CA TRP A 156 5.99 -10.49 -16.98
C TRP A 156 5.98 -10.73 -15.47
N SER A 157 4.82 -11.06 -14.93
CA SER A 157 4.68 -11.54 -13.57
C SER A 157 4.03 -12.94 -13.54
N ASN A 158 4.61 -13.81 -12.73
CA ASN A 158 4.10 -15.15 -12.45
C ASN A 158 3.76 -15.23 -10.97
N ASN A 159 2.57 -15.75 -10.65
CA ASN A 159 2.13 -16.01 -9.29
C ASN A 159 1.63 -17.44 -9.20
N LEU A 160 2.20 -18.24 -8.32
CA LEU A 160 1.73 -19.58 -8.00
C LEU A 160 1.46 -19.65 -6.50
N ARG A 161 0.28 -20.07 -6.12
CA ARG A 161 -0.04 -20.47 -4.76
C ARG A 161 -0.66 -21.85 -4.82
N PHE A 162 -0.20 -22.75 -3.96
CA PHE A 162 -0.84 -24.04 -3.73
C PHE A 162 -0.81 -24.37 -2.26
N GLY A 163 -1.78 -25.17 -1.81
CA GLY A 163 -1.84 -25.60 -0.42
C GLY A 163 -2.89 -26.65 -0.19
N ALA A 164 -2.94 -27.09 1.06
CA ALA A 164 -3.89 -28.10 1.51
C ALA A 164 -4.38 -27.78 2.92
N ASP A 165 -5.69 -27.96 3.11
CA ASP A 165 -6.29 -28.07 4.42
C ASP A 165 -6.45 -29.58 4.76
N TYR A 166 -6.00 -29.95 5.94
CA TYR A 166 -6.26 -31.27 6.51
C TYR A 166 -7.20 -31.15 7.72
N PHE A 167 -8.38 -31.72 7.60
CA PHE A 167 -9.39 -31.73 8.66
C PHE A 167 -9.23 -32.97 9.52
N PHE A 168 -8.55 -32.85 10.67
CA PHE A 168 -8.45 -33.96 11.65
C PHE A 168 -9.85 -34.41 12.08
N ASN A 169 -10.71 -33.43 12.32
CA ASN A 169 -12.12 -33.54 12.65
C ASN A 169 -12.81 -32.18 12.31
N PRO A 170 -14.14 -32.03 12.49
CA PRO A 170 -14.85 -30.78 12.21
C PRO A 170 -14.36 -29.57 13.00
N LYS A 171 -13.62 -29.77 14.10
CA LYS A 171 -13.13 -28.71 14.98
C LYS A 171 -11.63 -28.49 14.94
N SER A 172 -10.89 -29.26 14.14
CA SER A 172 -9.42 -29.14 14.08
C SER A 172 -8.94 -29.21 12.64
N THR A 173 -8.30 -28.16 12.17
CA THR A 173 -7.79 -28.00 10.80
C THR A 173 -6.32 -27.61 10.83
N LEU A 174 -5.53 -28.23 9.98
CA LEU A 174 -4.18 -27.82 9.65
C LEU A 174 -4.15 -27.36 8.20
N THR A 175 -3.74 -26.13 7.96
CA THR A 175 -3.55 -25.55 6.63
C THR A 175 -2.08 -25.38 6.37
N SER A 176 -1.58 -25.92 5.26
CA SER A 176 -0.23 -25.68 4.76
C SER A 176 -0.33 -25.03 3.39
N SER A 177 0.36 -23.92 3.17
CA SER A 177 0.39 -23.27 1.86
C SER A 177 1.77 -22.76 1.50
N PHE A 178 2.05 -22.81 0.20
CA PHE A 178 3.24 -22.31 -0.44
C PHE A 178 2.84 -21.31 -1.50
N SER A 179 3.50 -20.16 -1.53
CA SER A 179 3.34 -19.14 -2.55
C SER A 179 4.70 -18.83 -3.17
N TRP A 180 4.73 -18.79 -4.49
CA TRP A 180 5.89 -18.37 -5.25
C TRP A 180 5.47 -17.31 -6.27
N ARG A 181 6.23 -16.25 -6.33
CA ARG A 181 6.05 -15.18 -7.28
C ARG A 181 7.38 -14.85 -7.94
N ARG A 182 7.34 -14.50 -9.21
CA ARG A 182 8.48 -13.94 -9.91
C ARG A 182 8.03 -12.88 -10.90
N SER A 183 8.58 -11.68 -10.75
CA SER A 183 8.46 -10.58 -11.69
C SER A 183 9.77 -10.40 -12.45
N ASN A 184 9.67 -10.19 -13.76
CA ASN A 184 10.79 -9.76 -14.59
C ASN A 184 10.31 -8.53 -15.35
N GLN A 185 10.97 -7.40 -15.16
CA GLN A 185 10.61 -6.13 -15.77
C GLN A 185 11.77 -5.60 -16.60
N ASP A 186 11.42 -4.98 -17.73
CA ASP A 186 12.31 -4.17 -18.57
C ASP A 186 11.72 -2.75 -18.59
N ASN A 187 12.40 -1.84 -17.94
CA ASN A 187 11.95 -0.49 -17.75
C ASN A 187 12.85 0.46 -18.56
N TYR A 188 12.26 1.52 -19.06
CA TYR A 188 12.96 2.55 -19.80
C TYR A 188 12.49 3.92 -19.32
N SER A 189 13.44 4.85 -19.10
CA SER A 189 13.12 6.24 -18.92
C SER A 189 14.03 7.15 -19.74
N LEU A 190 13.49 8.28 -20.18
CA LEU A 190 14.21 9.35 -20.84
C LEU A 190 13.85 10.66 -20.16
N LEU A 191 14.85 11.29 -19.56
CA LEU A 191 14.75 12.61 -18.93
C LEU A 191 15.43 13.64 -19.83
N ARG A 192 14.75 14.73 -20.15
CA ARG A 192 15.28 15.87 -20.86
C ARG A 192 15.24 17.09 -19.96
N TYR A 193 16.39 17.60 -19.60
CA TYR A 193 16.60 18.83 -18.84
C TYR A 193 16.89 19.97 -19.82
N ASN A 194 16.06 21.02 -19.80
CA ASN A 194 16.35 22.27 -20.50
C ASN A 194 16.73 23.29 -19.44
N ASP A 195 17.97 23.79 -19.53
CA ASP A 195 18.56 24.64 -18.50
C ASP A 195 18.58 26.10 -18.97
N PHE A 196 18.30 27.01 -18.02
CA PHE A 196 18.22 28.45 -18.25
C PHE A 196 18.88 29.18 -17.07
N LEU A 197 19.29 30.44 -17.33
CA LEU A 197 19.89 31.29 -16.30
C LEU A 197 19.07 32.57 -16.15
N ASN A 198 18.61 32.83 -14.93
CA ASN A 198 17.81 33.97 -14.48
C ASN A 198 16.38 34.01 -15.03
N ASP A 199 16.15 33.70 -16.31
CA ASP A 199 14.81 33.61 -16.91
C ASP A 199 14.78 32.64 -18.09
N LEU A 200 13.57 32.28 -18.53
CA LEU A 200 13.34 31.31 -19.61
C LEU A 200 13.75 31.80 -21.00
N SER A 201 14.07 33.08 -21.17
CA SER A 201 14.58 33.63 -22.43
C SER A 201 16.09 33.42 -22.60
N ASN A 202 16.78 32.96 -21.57
CA ASN A 202 18.23 32.75 -21.56
C ASN A 202 18.61 31.28 -21.40
N PRO A 203 18.42 30.43 -22.43
CA PRO A 203 18.74 28.99 -22.35
C PRO A 203 20.27 28.78 -22.35
N THR A 204 20.75 27.90 -21.50
CA THR A 204 22.19 27.57 -21.35
C THR A 204 22.58 26.25 -21.96
N GLY A 205 21.68 25.27 -21.99
CA GLY A 205 21.94 23.94 -22.53
C GLY A 205 20.81 22.96 -22.37
N ILE A 206 20.98 21.78 -22.95
CA ILE A 206 20.05 20.67 -22.84
C ILE A 206 20.84 19.42 -22.45
N THR A 207 20.35 18.70 -21.43
CA THR A 207 20.88 17.37 -21.07
C THR A 207 19.80 16.34 -21.32
N LYS A 208 20.15 15.22 -21.96
CA LYS A 208 19.28 14.05 -22.08
C LYS A 208 19.89 12.91 -21.31
N ARG A 209 19.14 12.36 -20.35
CA ARG A 209 19.53 11.17 -19.58
C ARG A 209 18.56 10.03 -19.90
N SER A 210 19.09 8.94 -20.43
CA SER A 210 18.35 7.67 -20.60
C SER A 210 18.75 6.69 -19.52
N ASP A 211 17.78 5.85 -19.13
CA ASP A 211 17.96 4.75 -18.19
C ASP A 211 17.31 3.50 -18.78
N ASN A 212 18.08 2.42 -18.87
CA ASN A 212 17.60 1.08 -19.24
C ASN A 212 17.76 0.16 -18.02
N GLU A 213 16.65 -0.09 -17.36
CA GLU A 213 16.59 -0.84 -16.12
C GLU A 213 16.03 -2.25 -16.35
N LYS A 214 16.64 -3.24 -15.75
CA LYS A 214 16.13 -4.62 -15.65
C LYS A 214 15.96 -4.99 -14.20
N GLU A 215 14.76 -5.45 -13.87
CA GLU A 215 14.38 -5.78 -12.51
C GLU A 215 13.86 -7.24 -12.46
N ILE A 216 14.34 -8.01 -11.48
CA ILE A 216 13.91 -9.38 -11.23
C ILE A 216 13.60 -9.52 -9.75
N GLU A 217 12.34 -9.84 -9.45
CA GLU A 217 11.83 -10.01 -8.08
C GLU A 217 11.29 -11.43 -7.85
N PRO A 218 12.07 -12.41 -7.40
CA PRO A 218 11.54 -13.66 -6.87
C PRO A 218 11.11 -13.49 -5.41
N ASN A 219 9.97 -14.07 -5.06
CA ASN A 219 9.40 -14.05 -3.73
C ASN A 219 8.86 -15.44 -3.40
N LEU A 220 9.18 -15.94 -2.21
CA LEU A 220 8.76 -17.23 -1.71
C LEU A 220 8.15 -17.09 -0.32
N GLU A 221 6.97 -17.64 -0.11
CA GLU A 221 6.32 -17.69 1.19
C GLU A 221 5.82 -19.11 1.49
N TYR A 222 6.15 -19.60 2.66
CA TYR A 222 5.56 -20.80 3.25
C TYR A 222 4.78 -20.45 4.50
N SER A 223 3.56 -20.99 4.64
CA SER A 223 2.75 -20.81 5.84
C SER A 223 2.15 -22.12 6.33
N LEU A 224 2.14 -22.27 7.64
CA LEU A 224 1.51 -23.37 8.35
C LEU A 224 0.61 -22.79 9.44
N ASN A 225 -0.68 -23.10 9.37
CA ASN A 225 -1.70 -22.65 10.33
C ASN A 225 -2.42 -23.86 10.93
N TYR A 226 -2.45 -23.92 12.24
CA TYR A 226 -3.30 -24.87 12.98
C TYR A 226 -4.42 -24.11 13.68
N LYS A 227 -5.66 -24.54 13.46
CA LYS A 227 -6.84 -23.99 14.12
C LYS A 227 -7.62 -25.08 14.80
N LYS A 228 -7.96 -24.87 16.07
CA LYS A 228 -8.81 -25.73 16.86
C LYS A 228 -9.93 -24.92 17.50
N THR A 229 -11.17 -25.29 17.20
CA THR A 229 -12.37 -24.83 17.92
C THR A 229 -12.76 -25.87 18.93
N PHE A 230 -13.22 -25.44 20.09
CA PHE A 230 -13.66 -26.33 21.20
C PHE A 230 -15.19 -26.49 21.19
N GLU A 231 -15.74 -27.15 22.26
CA GLU A 231 -17.20 -27.40 22.33
C GLU A 231 -18.00 -26.11 22.48
N ARG A 232 -17.49 -25.14 23.26
CA ARG A 232 -18.15 -23.87 23.48
C ARG A 232 -17.90 -22.97 22.27
N GLU A 233 -18.94 -22.36 21.74
CA GLU A 233 -18.86 -21.39 20.63
C GLU A 233 -17.93 -20.24 20.97
N GLY A 234 -17.10 -19.80 19.99
CA GLY A 234 -16.10 -18.79 20.21
C GLY A 234 -14.84 -19.21 20.98
N HIS A 235 -14.80 -20.48 21.52
CA HIS A 235 -13.60 -21.00 22.18
C HIS A 235 -12.64 -21.57 21.12
N GLU A 236 -11.47 -20.94 20.98
CA GLU A 236 -10.54 -21.20 19.86
C GLU A 236 -9.08 -21.15 20.32
N LEU A 237 -8.25 -22.00 19.70
CA LEU A 237 -6.80 -21.93 19.70
C LEU A 237 -6.32 -21.88 18.27
N SER A 238 -5.46 -20.92 17.93
CA SER A 238 -4.74 -20.91 16.66
C SER A 238 -3.23 -20.81 16.88
N ALA A 239 -2.47 -21.47 16.00
CA ALA A 239 -1.02 -21.39 15.97
C ALA A 239 -0.57 -21.22 14.51
N ASP A 240 0.32 -20.27 14.29
CA ASP A 240 0.79 -19.86 12.98
C ASP A 240 2.30 -19.86 12.91
N PHE A 241 2.82 -20.39 11.81
CA PHE A 241 4.19 -20.24 11.38
C PHE A 241 4.21 -19.69 9.96
N ARG A 242 5.06 -18.70 9.69
CA ARG A 242 5.28 -18.18 8.35
C ARG A 242 6.77 -17.91 8.13
N TYR A 243 7.24 -18.29 6.97
CA TYR A 243 8.57 -17.97 6.47
C TYR A 243 8.45 -17.30 5.11
N GLN A 244 9.16 -16.19 4.94
CA GLN A 244 9.22 -15.43 3.70
C GLN A 244 10.69 -15.23 3.31
N ASP A 245 10.98 -15.38 2.03
CA ASP A 245 12.27 -15.09 1.42
C ASP A 245 12.01 -14.28 0.15
N ASN A 246 12.33 -13.01 0.21
CA ASN A 246 12.12 -12.05 -0.85
C ASN A 246 13.49 -11.60 -1.35
N SER A 247 13.67 -11.46 -2.65
CA SER A 247 14.83 -10.82 -3.21
C SER A 247 14.44 -9.94 -4.40
N GLU A 248 15.23 -8.92 -4.65
CA GLU A 248 15.11 -8.03 -5.77
C GLU A 248 16.51 -7.78 -6.32
N ARG A 249 16.66 -7.86 -7.63
CA ARG A 249 17.85 -7.42 -8.32
C ARG A 249 17.47 -6.48 -9.43
N GLU A 250 17.99 -5.26 -9.35
CA GLU A 250 17.81 -4.20 -10.32
C GLU A 250 19.16 -3.81 -10.90
N THR A 251 19.27 -3.76 -12.22
CA THR A 251 20.45 -3.26 -12.92
C THR A 251 20.02 -2.19 -13.89
N SER A 252 20.71 -1.05 -13.86
CA SER A 252 20.45 0.10 -14.73
C SER A 252 21.70 0.53 -15.48
N ASP A 253 21.51 0.85 -16.75
CA ASP A 253 22.51 1.49 -17.60
C ASP A 253 22.05 2.92 -17.94
N PHE A 254 22.81 3.91 -17.46
CA PHE A 254 22.52 5.32 -17.64
C PHE A 254 23.46 5.92 -18.68
N ARG A 255 22.90 6.80 -19.53
CA ARG A 255 23.68 7.60 -20.48
C ARG A 255 23.18 9.04 -20.47
N GLU A 256 24.09 9.99 -20.25
CA GLU A 256 23.81 11.41 -20.41
C GLU A 256 24.51 11.97 -21.64
N GLN A 257 23.75 12.76 -22.41
CA GLN A 257 24.22 13.46 -23.61
C GLN A 257 23.95 14.97 -23.46
N TYR A 258 24.94 15.74 -23.83
CA TYR A 258 24.93 17.20 -23.64
C TYR A 258 24.78 17.91 -24.99
N PHE A 259 23.87 18.86 -25.01
CA PHE A 259 23.56 19.64 -26.18
C PHE A 259 23.66 21.14 -25.87
N THR A 260 23.97 21.96 -26.88
CA THR A 260 23.89 23.42 -26.80
C THR A 260 22.44 23.86 -26.60
N ALA A 261 22.23 25.12 -26.26
CA ALA A 261 20.89 25.73 -26.19
C ALA A 261 20.11 25.64 -27.50
N THR A 262 20.80 25.56 -28.64
CA THR A 262 20.20 25.41 -29.99
C THR A 262 19.87 23.94 -30.33
N GLY A 263 20.27 22.97 -29.47
CA GLY A 263 19.98 21.54 -29.66
C GLY A 263 21.04 20.79 -30.49
N GLU A 264 22.20 21.37 -30.77
CA GLU A 264 23.34 20.70 -31.37
C GLU A 264 24.16 20.00 -30.28
N LEU A 265 24.90 18.92 -30.59
CA LEU A 265 25.83 18.29 -29.63
C LEU A 265 26.84 19.29 -29.11
N SER A 266 27.01 19.39 -27.81
CA SER A 266 27.89 20.36 -27.15
C SER A 266 29.40 20.09 -27.38
N GLY A 267 29.74 18.86 -27.81
CA GLY A 267 31.11 18.37 -27.91
C GLY A 267 31.67 17.84 -26.58
N GLN A 268 30.92 17.89 -25.51
CA GLN A 268 31.26 17.18 -24.28
C GLN A 268 31.10 15.68 -24.48
N PRO A 269 31.98 14.81 -23.91
CA PRO A 269 31.80 13.38 -23.94
C PRO A 269 30.53 12.98 -23.19
N ASP A 270 29.86 11.94 -23.68
CA ASP A 270 28.73 11.35 -22.99
C ASP A 270 29.17 10.82 -21.61
N LEU A 271 28.33 11.00 -20.61
CA LEU A 271 28.51 10.37 -19.30
C LEU A 271 27.83 8.99 -19.33
N GLU A 272 28.60 7.94 -19.06
CA GLU A 272 28.10 6.58 -18.97
C GLU A 272 28.24 6.08 -17.53
N GLN A 273 27.13 5.62 -16.95
CA GLN A 273 27.06 5.11 -15.59
C GLN A 273 26.23 3.83 -15.58
N ARG A 274 26.41 3.02 -14.55
CA ARG A 274 25.58 1.84 -14.29
C ARG A 274 25.35 1.67 -12.80
N SER A 275 24.23 1.03 -12.44
CA SER A 275 23.98 0.59 -11.07
C SER A 275 23.60 -0.88 -11.00
N ASP A 276 23.97 -1.52 -9.91
CA ASP A 276 23.53 -2.88 -9.52
C ASP A 276 23.01 -2.78 -8.08
N ASN A 277 21.72 -3.01 -7.92
CA ASN A 277 21.02 -3.06 -6.64
C ASN A 277 20.60 -4.50 -6.36
N ASN A 278 21.06 -5.06 -5.26
CA ASN A 278 20.72 -6.42 -4.85
C ASN A 278 20.19 -6.40 -3.43
N GLU A 279 18.87 -6.60 -3.30
CA GLU A 279 18.15 -6.61 -2.03
C GLU A 279 17.67 -8.03 -1.70
N SER A 280 17.85 -8.46 -0.46
CA SER A 280 17.30 -9.70 0.06
C SER A 280 16.69 -9.49 1.44
N GLU A 281 15.50 -10.01 1.65
CA GLU A 281 14.76 -9.94 2.91
C GLU A 281 14.28 -11.33 3.33
N ARG A 282 14.55 -11.71 4.57
CA ARG A 282 13.99 -12.89 5.22
C ARG A 282 13.15 -12.48 6.40
N ASN A 283 11.94 -13.04 6.48
CA ASN A 283 11.03 -12.74 7.58
C ASN A 283 10.41 -14.04 8.10
N THR A 284 10.55 -14.30 9.40
CA THR A 284 10.01 -15.48 10.08
C THR A 284 9.04 -15.02 11.17
N ILE A 285 7.84 -15.55 11.17
CA ILE A 285 6.79 -15.19 12.12
C ILE A 285 6.26 -16.43 12.80
N PHE A 286 6.18 -16.38 14.13
CA PHE A 286 5.47 -17.33 14.98
C PHE A 286 4.39 -16.59 15.75
N GLN A 287 3.17 -17.13 15.78
CA GLN A 287 2.08 -16.55 16.54
C GLN A 287 1.19 -17.65 17.12
N VAL A 288 0.75 -17.46 18.37
CA VAL A 288 -0.23 -18.33 19.04
C VAL A 288 -1.28 -17.43 19.67
N ASP A 289 -2.55 -17.70 19.36
CA ASP A 289 -3.71 -16.97 19.89
C ASP A 289 -4.67 -17.95 20.54
N TYR A 290 -5.18 -17.57 21.72
CA TYR A 290 -6.16 -18.33 22.46
C TYR A 290 -7.34 -17.44 22.85
N VAL A 291 -8.55 -17.88 22.55
CA VAL A 291 -9.82 -17.19 22.86
C VAL A 291 -10.64 -18.07 23.76
N GLN A 292 -11.02 -17.58 24.93
CA GLN A 292 -11.84 -18.28 25.92
C GLN A 292 -13.10 -17.48 26.23
N PRO A 293 -14.29 -17.96 25.83
CA PRO A 293 -15.55 -17.37 26.24
C PRO A 293 -15.83 -17.62 27.73
N PHE A 294 -16.43 -16.67 28.41
CA PHE A 294 -16.91 -16.78 29.79
C PHE A 294 -18.31 -16.15 29.95
N GLY A 295 -19.05 -16.54 30.97
CA GLY A 295 -20.42 -16.08 31.15
C GLY A 295 -21.30 -16.39 29.94
N LYS A 296 -22.20 -15.49 29.55
CA LYS A 296 -23.07 -15.62 28.39
C LYS A 296 -22.42 -15.05 27.14
N ASP A 297 -21.93 -13.80 27.21
CA ASP A 297 -21.45 -13.00 26.06
C ASP A 297 -20.04 -12.43 26.29
N GLY A 298 -19.36 -12.90 27.36
CA GLY A 298 -18.00 -12.46 27.67
C GLY A 298 -16.93 -13.31 26.98
N LYS A 299 -15.80 -12.72 26.63
CA LYS A 299 -14.61 -13.41 26.16
C LYS A 299 -13.34 -12.76 26.67
N TRP A 300 -12.30 -13.53 26.86
CA TRP A 300 -10.94 -13.04 26.94
C TRP A 300 -10.09 -13.70 25.87
N GLU A 301 -9.12 -12.98 25.40
CA GLU A 301 -8.17 -13.41 24.39
C GLU A 301 -6.75 -13.13 24.88
N ALA A 302 -5.83 -14.02 24.61
CA ALA A 302 -4.41 -13.81 24.86
C ALA A 302 -3.58 -14.40 23.72
N GLY A 303 -2.47 -13.78 23.42
CA GLY A 303 -1.58 -14.29 22.38
C GLY A 303 -0.15 -13.86 22.58
N LEU A 304 0.72 -14.63 21.89
CA LEU A 304 2.15 -14.40 21.80
C LEU A 304 2.55 -14.34 20.34
N ARG A 305 3.46 -13.45 20.00
CA ARG A 305 4.01 -13.32 18.65
C ARG A 305 5.51 -13.05 18.71
N SER A 306 6.24 -13.64 17.76
CA SER A 306 7.64 -13.37 17.51
C SER A 306 7.84 -13.16 16.02
N GLY A 307 8.39 -12.04 15.61
CA GLY A 307 8.79 -11.70 14.25
C GLY A 307 10.30 -11.48 14.21
N LEU A 308 10.96 -12.17 13.30
CA LEU A 308 12.40 -12.09 13.06
C LEU A 308 12.60 -11.67 11.61
N ARG A 309 13.14 -10.50 11.38
CA ARG A 309 13.36 -9.93 10.04
C ARG A 309 14.82 -9.57 9.85
N SER A 310 15.40 -10.00 8.76
CA SER A 310 16.73 -9.60 8.33
C SER A 310 16.69 -9.15 6.88
N LEU A 311 17.30 -8.01 6.58
CA LEU A 311 17.36 -7.46 5.24
C LEU A 311 18.81 -7.04 4.95
N ARG A 312 19.27 -7.36 3.75
CA ARG A 312 20.53 -6.93 3.19
C ARG A 312 20.29 -6.23 1.86
N ASN A 313 20.92 -5.07 1.68
CA ASN A 313 20.93 -4.34 0.42
C ASN A 313 22.36 -4.01 0.03
N ASP A 314 22.76 -4.42 -1.17
CA ASP A 314 24.04 -4.10 -1.79
C ASP A 314 23.76 -3.22 -3.01
N PHE A 315 24.02 -1.91 -2.92
CA PHE A 315 23.81 -0.93 -3.98
C PHE A 315 25.15 -0.34 -4.45
N ILE A 316 25.49 -0.54 -5.71
CA ILE A 316 26.71 -0.08 -6.33
C ILE A 316 26.39 0.79 -7.52
N VAL A 317 27.00 1.98 -7.60
CA VAL A 317 26.97 2.87 -8.76
C VAL A 317 28.39 3.03 -9.28
N GLU A 318 28.56 2.86 -10.59
CA GLU A 318 29.84 3.01 -11.27
C GLU A 318 29.72 3.98 -12.45
N GLU A 319 30.81 4.66 -12.73
CA GLU A 319 30.97 5.58 -13.86
C GLU A 319 32.09 5.10 -14.77
N PHE A 320 31.90 5.19 -16.09
CA PHE A 320 32.95 4.87 -17.05
C PHE A 320 33.84 6.08 -17.26
N ALA A 321 35.05 6.02 -16.68
CA ALA A 321 36.08 7.05 -16.80
C ALA A 321 37.45 6.41 -17.02
N ASP A 322 38.36 7.04 -17.76
CA ASP A 322 39.71 6.54 -18.04
C ASP A 322 39.75 5.13 -18.61
N ASN A 323 38.80 4.76 -19.48
CA ASN A 323 38.64 3.43 -20.07
C ASN A 323 38.37 2.30 -19.07
N ALA A 324 37.85 2.61 -17.87
CA ALA A 324 37.51 1.63 -16.84
C ALA A 324 36.22 2.07 -16.09
N TRP A 325 35.50 1.10 -15.55
CA TRP A 325 34.41 1.35 -14.62
C TRP A 325 34.97 1.66 -13.23
N GLN A 326 34.61 2.80 -12.69
CA GLN A 326 35.04 3.29 -11.39
C GLN A 326 33.84 3.40 -10.46
N THR A 327 33.88 2.76 -9.30
CA THR A 327 32.81 2.86 -8.30
C THR A 327 32.73 4.28 -7.74
N LEU A 328 31.52 4.81 -7.62
CA LEU A 328 31.21 6.08 -6.99
C LEU A 328 30.88 5.86 -5.49
N PRO A 329 31.84 6.01 -4.56
CA PRO A 329 31.63 5.65 -3.15
C PRO A 329 30.54 6.46 -2.47
N GLY A 330 30.33 7.73 -2.91
CA GLY A 330 29.28 8.61 -2.37
C GLY A 330 27.86 8.22 -2.77
N LEU A 331 27.70 7.33 -3.76
CA LEU A 331 26.40 6.86 -4.28
C LEU A 331 26.21 5.36 -4.09
N SER A 332 27.24 4.66 -3.59
CA SER A 332 27.19 3.22 -3.34
C SER A 332 27.07 2.93 -1.85
N ASN A 333 26.36 1.86 -1.48
CA ASN A 333 26.15 1.52 -0.08
C ASN A 333 25.81 0.04 0.11
N ASN A 334 26.28 -0.52 1.24
CA ASN A 334 25.95 -1.85 1.73
C ASN A 334 25.28 -1.72 3.08
N VAL A 335 24.02 -2.14 3.19
CA VAL A 335 23.20 -2.01 4.41
C VAL A 335 22.77 -3.38 4.90
N LEU A 336 22.96 -3.62 6.20
CA LEU A 336 22.31 -4.70 6.94
C LEU A 336 21.27 -4.11 7.89
N TYR A 337 20.10 -4.70 7.91
CA TYR A 337 19.00 -4.32 8.79
C TYR A 337 18.41 -5.56 9.45
N ASP A 338 18.51 -5.64 10.76
CA ASP A 338 17.93 -6.70 11.57
C ASP A 338 16.86 -6.11 12.50
N GLU A 339 15.68 -6.71 12.52
CA GLU A 339 14.55 -6.31 13.34
C GLU A 339 13.92 -7.53 13.99
N ASN A 340 13.95 -7.60 15.32
CA ASN A 340 13.34 -8.65 16.11
C ASN A 340 12.27 -8.05 17.00
N ILE A 341 11.00 -8.47 16.82
CA ILE A 341 9.85 -7.96 17.60
C ILE A 341 9.16 -9.12 18.28
N HIS A 342 9.18 -9.12 19.60
CA HIS A 342 8.47 -10.07 20.44
C HIS A 342 7.30 -9.39 21.14
N ALA A 343 6.12 -9.96 21.05
CA ALA A 343 4.91 -9.35 21.57
C ALA A 343 4.06 -10.32 22.39
N ALA A 344 3.44 -9.79 23.43
CA ALA A 344 2.39 -10.43 24.18
C ALA A 344 1.18 -9.52 24.26
N TYR A 345 -0.02 -10.05 24.15
CA TYR A 345 -1.24 -9.26 24.31
C TYR A 345 -2.31 -9.98 25.11
N GLY A 346 -3.18 -9.20 25.75
CA GLY A 346 -4.38 -9.65 26.40
C GLY A 346 -5.55 -8.73 26.09
N ILE A 347 -6.72 -9.30 25.85
CA ILE A 347 -7.98 -8.60 25.57
C ILE A 347 -9.05 -9.20 26.45
N VAL A 348 -9.94 -8.37 26.97
CA VAL A 348 -11.16 -8.79 27.64
C VAL A 348 -12.34 -7.96 27.17
N GLY A 349 -13.46 -8.59 26.94
CA GLY A 349 -14.69 -7.93 26.52
C GLY A 349 -15.94 -8.66 26.98
N ASN A 350 -17.05 -7.93 27.06
CA ASN A 350 -18.33 -8.49 27.40
C ASN A 350 -19.47 -7.67 26.76
N LYS A 351 -20.65 -8.29 26.64
CA LYS A 351 -21.87 -7.64 26.19
C LYS A 351 -22.95 -7.74 27.27
N PHE A 352 -23.60 -6.63 27.58
CA PHE A 352 -24.71 -6.50 28.51
C PHE A 352 -25.89 -5.86 27.80
N ASP A 353 -26.86 -6.64 27.36
CA ASP A 353 -28.02 -6.18 26.59
C ASP A 353 -27.59 -5.35 25.35
N ARG A 354 -27.70 -4.04 25.41
CA ARG A 354 -27.37 -3.10 24.33
C ARG A 354 -25.95 -2.52 24.43
N PHE A 355 -25.24 -2.78 25.48
CA PHE A 355 -23.91 -2.25 25.72
C PHE A 355 -22.87 -3.33 25.58
N SER A 356 -21.89 -3.14 24.74
CA SER A 356 -20.71 -3.99 24.64
C SER A 356 -19.42 -3.19 24.80
N TRP A 357 -18.42 -3.82 25.41
CA TRP A 357 -17.13 -3.21 25.61
C TRP A 357 -16.02 -4.23 25.40
N GLN A 358 -14.89 -3.74 24.98
CA GLN A 358 -13.64 -4.48 24.86
C GLN A 358 -12.48 -3.58 25.26
N THR A 359 -11.54 -4.12 26.02
CA THR A 359 -10.26 -3.46 26.32
C THR A 359 -9.13 -4.44 26.16
N GLY A 360 -7.99 -3.96 25.71
CA GLY A 360 -6.80 -4.76 25.50
C GLY A 360 -5.52 -4.00 25.71
N LEU A 361 -4.48 -4.75 26.02
CA LEU A 361 -3.12 -4.23 26.11
C LEU A 361 -2.20 -5.16 25.34
N ARG A 362 -1.36 -4.57 24.49
CA ARG A 362 -0.27 -5.23 23.79
C ARG A 362 1.05 -4.65 24.27
N MET A 363 2.01 -5.51 24.54
CA MET A 363 3.38 -5.17 24.88
C MET A 363 4.28 -5.68 23.76
N GLU A 364 5.19 -4.84 23.26
CA GLU A 364 6.18 -5.20 22.25
C GLU A 364 7.58 -4.88 22.76
N LEU A 365 8.42 -5.91 22.72
CA LEU A 365 9.86 -5.81 22.95
C LEU A 365 10.53 -5.85 21.58
N ALA A 366 11.17 -4.75 21.21
CA ALA A 366 11.79 -4.59 19.90
C ALA A 366 13.31 -4.40 20.03
N ASP A 367 14.04 -5.08 19.14
CA ASP A 367 15.47 -4.99 18.93
C ASP A 367 15.71 -4.68 17.45
N VAL A 368 16.30 -3.52 17.15
CA VAL A 368 16.46 -3.03 15.77
C VAL A 368 17.90 -2.55 15.58
N LYS A 369 18.58 -3.14 14.62
CA LYS A 369 19.94 -2.79 14.25
C LYS A 369 20.06 -2.45 12.78
N THR A 370 20.68 -1.32 12.45
CA THR A 370 21.06 -0.93 11.08
C THR A 370 22.59 -0.77 11.04
N GLU A 371 23.23 -1.41 10.08
CA GLU A 371 24.68 -1.36 9.90
C GLU A 371 25.01 -0.95 8.46
N LEU A 372 25.79 0.12 8.31
CA LEU A 372 26.32 0.62 7.05
C LEU A 372 27.75 0.08 6.89
N LEU A 373 27.92 -0.95 6.05
CA LEU A 373 29.19 -1.69 5.98
C LEU A 373 30.35 -0.86 5.37
N GLN A 374 30.05 0.13 4.54
CA GLN A 374 31.10 0.96 3.93
C GLN A 374 31.69 1.99 4.90
N THR A 375 30.88 2.56 5.77
CA THR A 375 31.32 3.56 6.76
C THR A 375 31.62 2.94 8.12
N ASN A 376 31.30 1.67 8.33
CA ASN A 376 31.27 0.99 9.63
C ASN A 376 30.39 1.70 10.67
N GLU A 377 29.40 2.43 10.19
CA GLU A 377 28.42 3.10 11.03
C GLU A 377 27.36 2.09 11.47
N VAL A 378 27.18 1.96 12.77
CA VAL A 378 26.21 1.08 13.39
C VAL A 378 25.22 1.92 14.16
N ASN A 379 23.95 1.89 13.76
CA ASN A 379 22.84 2.43 14.54
C ASN A 379 22.15 1.25 15.23
N ASP A 380 22.61 0.95 16.44
CA ASP A 380 22.05 -0.06 17.31
C ASP A 380 21.12 0.62 18.31
N ARG A 381 19.82 0.40 18.16
CA ARG A 381 18.84 0.91 19.11
C ARG A 381 18.77 -0.04 20.29
N PRO A 382 18.98 0.45 21.50
CA PRO A 382 18.86 -0.40 22.67
C PRO A 382 17.47 -1.01 22.74
N LEU A 383 17.40 -2.25 23.20
CA LEU A 383 16.16 -2.99 23.42
C LEU A 383 15.10 -2.12 24.10
N TYR A 384 13.96 -1.89 23.47
CA TYR A 384 12.91 -1.02 23.99
C TYR A 384 11.56 -1.75 24.12
N LEU A 385 10.88 -1.46 25.21
CA LEU A 385 9.56 -2.00 25.54
C LEU A 385 8.49 -0.93 25.33
N ASN A 386 7.49 -1.25 24.51
CA ASN A 386 6.36 -0.37 24.24
C ASN A 386 5.03 -0.99 24.64
N PHE A 387 4.08 -0.13 25.02
CA PHE A 387 2.73 -0.51 25.41
C PHE A 387 1.71 0.12 24.47
N PHE A 388 0.78 -0.68 23.99
CA PHE A 388 -0.26 -0.31 23.04
C PHE A 388 -1.63 -0.67 23.60
N PRO A 389 -2.23 0.19 24.41
CA PRO A 389 -3.60 0.01 24.90
C PRO A 389 -4.62 0.24 23.78
N SER A 390 -5.76 -0.47 23.89
CA SER A 390 -6.95 -0.27 23.05
C SER A 390 -8.21 -0.40 23.88
N ALA A 391 -9.24 0.37 23.53
CA ALA A 391 -10.55 0.31 24.16
C ALA A 391 -11.66 0.60 23.15
N HIS A 392 -12.72 -0.20 23.20
CA HIS A 392 -13.88 -0.05 22.33
C HIS A 392 -15.14 -0.18 23.17
N LEU A 393 -16.06 0.76 22.99
CA LEU A 393 -17.38 0.77 23.61
C LEU A 393 -18.42 0.85 22.50
N ASN A 394 -19.42 0.02 22.51
CA ASN A 394 -20.49 0.02 21.55
C ASN A 394 -21.85 0.03 22.28
N TYR A 395 -22.80 0.82 21.81
CA TYR A 395 -24.14 0.91 22.35
C TYR A 395 -25.18 0.83 21.23
N ASP A 396 -25.96 -0.26 21.26
CA ASP A 396 -27.03 -0.53 20.32
C ASP A 396 -28.25 0.34 20.64
N LEU A 397 -28.55 1.29 19.78
CA LEU A 397 -29.73 2.16 19.87
C LEU A 397 -30.94 1.51 19.20
N PRO A 398 -32.17 1.96 19.50
CA PRO A 398 -33.36 1.50 18.79
C PRO A 398 -33.32 1.84 17.29
N GLY A 399 -33.98 1.01 16.45
CA GLY A 399 -34.14 1.26 15.03
C GLY A 399 -32.86 1.07 14.21
N GLU A 400 -32.09 0.00 14.51
CA GLU A 400 -30.87 -0.37 13.77
C GLU A 400 -29.81 0.72 13.75
N ASN A 401 -29.60 1.38 14.88
CA ASN A 401 -28.54 2.33 15.10
C ASN A 401 -27.55 1.79 16.14
N ALA A 402 -26.27 2.16 15.99
CA ALA A 402 -25.25 1.89 16.99
C ALA A 402 -24.35 3.11 17.15
N LEU A 403 -23.94 3.36 18.38
CA LEU A 403 -22.88 4.32 18.72
C LEU A 403 -21.64 3.57 19.14
N GLN A 404 -20.49 4.01 18.67
CA GLN A 404 -19.19 3.43 19.00
C GLN A 404 -18.24 4.51 19.50
N ILE A 405 -17.48 4.22 20.56
CA ILE A 405 -16.36 5.04 21.00
C ILE A 405 -15.14 4.12 21.02
N SER A 406 -14.05 4.56 20.43
CA SER A 406 -12.82 3.79 20.41
C SER A 406 -11.58 4.62 20.65
N TYR A 407 -10.58 3.98 21.24
CA TYR A 407 -9.24 4.52 21.45
C TYR A 407 -8.22 3.44 21.15
N SER A 408 -7.14 3.81 20.47
CA SER A 408 -5.97 2.95 20.31
C SER A 408 -4.68 3.77 20.23
N ARG A 409 -3.59 3.23 20.78
CA ARG A 409 -2.24 3.70 20.56
C ARG A 409 -1.53 2.81 19.55
N ARG A 410 -0.82 3.45 18.60
CA ARG A 410 -0.17 2.76 17.47
C ARG A 410 1.26 3.26 17.29
N ILE A 411 2.07 2.47 16.56
CA ILE A 411 3.44 2.82 16.17
C ILE A 411 3.60 2.72 14.66
N ARG A 412 4.44 3.56 14.08
CA ARG A 412 5.03 3.38 12.75
C ARG A 412 6.55 3.36 12.89
N ARG A 413 7.16 2.25 12.56
CA ARG A 413 8.60 2.16 12.45
C ARG A 413 9.04 2.67 11.09
N PRO A 414 10.19 3.38 10.97
CA PRO A 414 10.74 3.74 9.67
C PRO A 414 10.93 2.49 8.81
N GLY A 415 10.50 2.54 7.56
CA GLY A 415 10.74 1.47 6.61
C GLY A 415 12.21 1.43 6.18
N PHE A 416 12.68 0.27 5.69
CA PHE A 416 14.07 0.11 5.26
C PHE A 416 14.52 1.20 4.27
N ARG A 417 13.70 1.52 3.25
CA ARG A 417 14.01 2.59 2.27
C ARG A 417 14.14 3.98 2.91
N GLU A 418 13.47 4.23 4.04
CA GLU A 418 13.60 5.49 4.78
C GLU A 418 14.88 5.53 5.62
N LEU A 419 15.44 4.37 5.98
CA LEU A 419 16.70 4.24 6.72
C LEU A 419 17.93 4.14 5.81
N ASN A 420 17.76 3.61 4.58
CA ASN A 420 18.86 3.42 3.62
C ASN A 420 19.31 4.76 3.03
N PRO A 421 20.56 5.22 3.27
CA PRO A 421 21.03 6.54 2.84
C PRO A 421 20.94 6.79 1.33
N PHE A 422 21.04 5.75 0.51
CA PHE A 422 20.97 5.82 -0.96
C PHE A 422 20.18 4.62 -1.49
N SER A 423 19.10 4.91 -2.22
CA SER A 423 18.23 3.85 -2.74
C SER A 423 17.80 4.02 -4.21
N GLN A 424 18.05 5.18 -4.82
CA GLN A 424 17.68 5.44 -6.22
C GLN A 424 18.61 6.46 -6.86
N TYR A 425 18.98 6.21 -8.14
CA TYR A 425 19.88 7.06 -8.94
C TYR A 425 19.35 7.42 -10.33
N THR A 426 18.07 7.24 -10.60
CA THR A 426 17.46 7.51 -11.91
C THR A 426 17.55 8.98 -12.32
N ASP A 427 17.38 9.91 -11.37
CA ASP A 427 17.49 11.35 -11.59
C ASP A 427 18.73 11.92 -10.89
N ALA A 428 19.75 12.27 -11.69
CA ALA A 428 21.03 12.78 -11.17
C ALA A 428 20.96 14.20 -10.58
N ARG A 429 19.81 14.87 -10.65
CA ARG A 429 19.60 16.22 -10.09
C ARG A 429 18.60 16.25 -8.93
N ASN A 430 17.78 15.19 -8.79
CA ASN A 430 16.76 15.07 -7.75
C ASN A 430 16.97 13.77 -6.98
N TYR A 431 17.92 13.81 -6.04
CA TYR A 431 18.28 12.65 -5.25
C TYR A 431 17.23 12.30 -4.19
N TRP A 432 17.14 11.03 -3.92
CA TRP A 432 16.44 10.47 -2.78
C TRP A 432 17.43 9.79 -1.86
N GLY A 433 17.40 10.12 -0.58
CA GLY A 433 18.21 9.47 0.43
C GLY A 433 17.38 9.17 1.68
N GLY A 434 17.66 8.07 2.35
CA GLY A 434 17.12 7.78 3.67
C GLY A 434 17.92 8.45 4.78
N ASN A 435 17.47 8.19 6.02
CA ASN A 435 18.10 8.68 7.24
C ASN A 435 18.11 7.53 8.28
N PRO A 436 19.27 6.93 8.56
CA PRO A 436 19.38 5.81 9.51
C PRO A 436 19.02 6.20 10.96
N ASN A 437 18.97 7.50 11.26
CA ASN A 437 18.71 8.04 12.61
C ASN A 437 17.23 8.32 12.89
N LEU A 438 16.31 7.90 12.02
CA LEU A 438 14.87 8.12 12.22
C LEU A 438 14.33 7.38 13.44
N ASN A 439 13.52 8.07 14.23
CA ASN A 439 12.74 7.49 15.32
C ASN A 439 11.39 6.98 14.84
N PRO A 440 10.80 5.97 15.51
CA PRO A 440 9.43 5.59 15.25
C PRO A 440 8.44 6.71 15.58
N GLU A 441 7.35 6.80 14.82
CA GLU A 441 6.22 7.67 15.12
C GLU A 441 5.23 6.94 16.04
N TYR A 442 4.59 7.67 16.97
CA TYR A 442 3.52 7.16 17.83
C TYR A 442 2.23 7.95 17.62
N THR A 443 1.11 7.26 17.46
CA THR A 443 -0.20 7.88 17.27
C THR A 443 -1.19 7.41 18.33
N ASP A 444 -1.80 8.37 19.04
CA ASP A 444 -2.98 8.16 19.85
C ASP A 444 -4.23 8.55 19.02
N ALA A 445 -5.12 7.59 18.78
CA ALA A 445 -6.31 7.76 17.95
C ALA A 445 -7.59 7.62 18.79
N TYR A 446 -8.47 8.62 18.71
CA TYR A 446 -9.77 8.67 19.37
C TYR A 446 -10.86 8.80 18.30
N GLU A 447 -11.93 8.01 18.42
CA GLU A 447 -13.03 8.04 17.47
C GLU A 447 -14.37 7.87 18.14
N ILE A 448 -15.38 8.64 17.68
CA ILE A 448 -16.79 8.45 17.99
C ILE A 448 -17.49 8.17 16.68
N GLY A 449 -18.07 6.98 16.54
CA GLY A 449 -18.77 6.50 15.38
C GLY A 449 -20.26 6.34 15.61
N HIS A 450 -21.06 6.53 14.56
CA HIS A 450 -22.47 6.22 14.52
C HIS A 450 -22.77 5.39 13.27
N LEU A 451 -23.42 4.25 13.43
CA LEU A 451 -23.89 3.40 12.35
C LEU A 451 -25.41 3.42 12.33
N LYS A 452 -25.99 3.70 11.18
CA LYS A 452 -27.40 3.57 10.88
C LYS A 452 -27.62 2.60 9.75
N ARG A 453 -28.49 1.61 9.94
CA ARG A 453 -28.96 0.71 8.89
C ARG A 453 -30.45 0.93 8.64
N TRP A 454 -30.89 0.69 7.41
CA TRP A 454 -32.28 0.64 7.00
C TRP A 454 -32.43 -0.29 5.80
N GLU A 455 -33.65 -0.68 5.46
CA GLU A 455 -33.95 -1.68 4.42
C GLU A 455 -33.19 -1.49 3.10
N LYS A 456 -32.94 -0.23 2.69
CA LYS A 456 -32.31 0.10 1.40
C LYS A 456 -30.87 0.61 1.54
N GLY A 457 -30.26 0.49 2.72
CA GLY A 457 -28.89 0.97 2.83
C GLY A 457 -28.34 1.06 4.25
N SER A 458 -27.15 1.63 4.33
CA SER A 458 -26.47 1.93 5.58
C SER A 458 -25.65 3.20 5.49
N LEU A 459 -25.49 3.89 6.60
CA LEU A 459 -24.61 5.04 6.76
C LEU A 459 -23.79 4.88 8.03
N SER A 460 -22.48 4.90 7.88
CA SER A 460 -21.52 5.05 8.97
C SER A 460 -20.99 6.47 8.96
N SER A 461 -20.99 7.12 10.12
CA SER A 461 -20.49 8.48 10.32
C SER A 461 -19.53 8.46 11.49
N SER A 462 -18.37 9.08 11.39
CA SER A 462 -17.45 9.19 12.52
C SER A 462 -16.82 10.57 12.63
N VAL A 463 -16.47 10.92 13.87
CA VAL A 463 -15.61 12.05 14.22
C VAL A 463 -14.37 11.46 14.87
N TYR A 464 -13.21 11.88 14.40
CA TYR A 464 -11.96 11.36 14.93
C TYR A 464 -10.95 12.46 15.24
N TYR A 465 -10.07 12.16 16.20
CA TYR A 465 -8.88 12.92 16.52
C TYR A 465 -7.69 11.99 16.61
N GLN A 466 -6.59 12.37 15.95
CA GLN A 466 -5.34 11.64 16.00
C GLN A 466 -4.21 12.61 16.40
N HIS A 467 -3.41 12.21 17.36
CA HIS A 467 -2.20 12.92 17.79
C HIS A 467 -0.99 12.04 17.53
N THR A 468 -0.08 12.51 16.67
CA THR A 468 1.15 11.80 16.30
C THR A 468 2.36 12.57 16.76
N THR A 469 3.31 11.88 17.39
CA THR A 469 4.63 12.39 17.78
C THR A 469 5.73 11.80 16.92
N ASP A 470 6.88 12.48 16.87
CA ASP A 470 8.06 12.07 16.06
C ASP A 470 7.74 11.87 14.58
N VAL A 471 6.85 12.70 14.04
CA VAL A 471 6.34 12.59 12.66
C VAL A 471 7.48 12.60 11.65
N ILE A 472 7.52 11.60 10.78
CA ILE A 472 8.49 11.50 9.69
C ILE A 472 7.95 12.27 8.48
N GLU A 473 8.60 13.38 8.15
CA GLU A 473 8.33 14.19 6.96
C GLU A 473 9.51 14.13 6.00
N ARG A 474 9.20 14.30 4.72
CA ARG A 474 10.20 14.33 3.64
C ARG A 474 10.58 15.77 3.39
N ILE A 475 11.81 16.12 3.75
CA ILE A 475 12.36 17.46 3.60
C ILE A 475 13.30 17.49 2.40
N ARG A 476 13.04 18.43 1.49
CA ARG A 476 13.88 18.72 0.32
C ARG A 476 14.83 19.85 0.67
N THR A 477 16.11 19.64 0.38
CA THR A 477 17.18 20.62 0.55
C THR A 477 18.01 20.74 -0.72
N GLN A 478 18.49 21.92 -1.04
CA GLN A 478 19.40 22.16 -2.16
C GLN A 478 20.77 21.56 -1.83
N LEU A 479 21.40 20.86 -2.80
CA LEU A 479 22.77 20.34 -2.70
C LEU A 479 23.75 21.17 -3.52
N SER A 480 23.32 21.66 -4.66
CA SER A 480 24.12 22.50 -5.58
C SER A 480 23.20 23.45 -6.33
N ASP A 481 23.76 24.30 -7.19
CA ASP A 481 23.01 25.22 -8.04
C ASP A 481 22.03 24.51 -9.01
N THR A 482 22.13 23.18 -9.20
CA THR A 482 21.30 22.42 -10.13
C THR A 482 20.71 21.14 -9.54
N SER A 483 20.99 20.86 -8.27
CA SER A 483 20.54 19.58 -7.66
C SER A 483 20.01 19.76 -6.25
N ALA A 484 19.13 18.85 -5.86
CA ALA A 484 18.55 18.77 -4.52
C ALA A 484 18.41 17.31 -4.04
N ILE A 485 18.34 17.15 -2.75
CA ILE A 485 18.06 15.86 -2.11
C ILE A 485 16.79 15.95 -1.27
N THR A 486 15.98 14.88 -1.29
CA THR A 486 14.84 14.71 -0.40
C THR A 486 15.15 13.61 0.60
N ARG A 487 15.08 13.93 1.90
CA ARG A 487 15.36 12.99 3.00
C ARG A 487 14.21 12.97 4.01
N PRO A 488 13.85 11.80 4.54
CA PRO A 488 12.94 11.70 5.66
C PRO A 488 13.60 12.20 6.95
N THR A 489 12.84 12.96 7.75
CA THR A 489 13.30 13.57 8.99
C THR A 489 12.17 13.55 10.00
N ASN A 490 12.47 13.27 11.27
CA ASN A 490 11.46 13.42 12.34
C ASN A 490 11.22 14.90 12.65
N LEU A 491 9.95 15.31 12.49
CA LEU A 491 9.42 16.58 13.01
C LEU A 491 8.72 16.35 14.36
N ALA A 492 8.26 17.42 15.01
CA ALA A 492 7.74 17.28 16.38
C ALA A 492 6.38 16.57 16.44
N THR A 493 5.33 17.12 15.84
CA THR A 493 3.95 16.62 16.00
C THR A 493 3.06 16.83 14.80
N ARG A 494 2.01 15.97 14.71
CA ARG A 494 0.88 16.14 13.80
C ARG A 494 -0.44 15.89 14.52
N ASN A 495 -1.41 16.79 14.31
CA ASN A 495 -2.77 16.64 14.81
C ASN A 495 -3.73 16.59 13.62
N ASN A 496 -4.56 15.54 13.56
CA ASN A 496 -5.61 15.37 12.56
C ASN A 496 -6.99 15.37 13.24
N TYR A 497 -7.90 16.20 12.76
CA TYR A 497 -9.30 16.27 13.21
C TYR A 497 -10.19 16.03 11.99
N GLY A 498 -11.07 15.05 12.03
CA GLY A 498 -11.84 14.74 10.84
C GLY A 498 -13.26 14.24 11.09
N PHE A 499 -14.04 14.34 10.02
CA PHE A 499 -15.36 13.73 9.88
C PHE A 499 -15.33 12.78 8.71
N GLU A 500 -15.84 11.58 8.89
CA GLU A 500 -15.93 10.59 7.83
C GLU A 500 -17.35 10.07 7.70
N PHE A 501 -17.80 9.92 6.46
CA PHE A 501 -19.09 9.35 6.09
C PHE A 501 -18.86 8.24 5.07
N THR A 502 -19.37 7.05 5.35
CA THR A 502 -19.37 5.92 4.43
C THR A 502 -20.78 5.36 4.33
N GLY A 503 -21.30 5.27 3.12
CA GLY A 503 -22.68 4.85 2.93
C GLY A 503 -22.89 3.96 1.71
N THR A 504 -23.90 3.12 1.84
CA THR A 504 -24.46 2.31 0.75
C THR A 504 -25.94 2.60 0.65
N TYR A 505 -26.43 2.82 -0.56
CA TYR A 505 -27.85 3.08 -0.82
C TYR A 505 -28.32 2.36 -2.08
N GLU A 506 -29.42 1.63 -1.98
CA GLU A 506 -30.08 0.92 -3.07
C GLU A 506 -31.49 1.52 -3.32
N PRO A 507 -31.59 2.68 -4.01
CA PRO A 507 -32.87 3.32 -4.26
C PRO A 507 -33.84 2.40 -5.03
N PHE A 508 -33.28 1.58 -5.93
CA PHE A 508 -34.00 0.60 -6.75
C PHE A 508 -33.22 -0.71 -6.80
N GLU A 509 -33.88 -1.84 -7.01
CA GLU A 509 -33.24 -3.17 -7.13
C GLU A 509 -32.14 -3.24 -8.21
N PHE A 510 -32.25 -2.40 -9.24
CA PHE A 510 -31.28 -2.35 -10.33
C PHE A 510 -30.18 -1.29 -10.13
N TRP A 511 -30.23 -0.49 -9.06
CA TRP A 511 -29.29 0.61 -8.85
C TRP A 511 -28.74 0.61 -7.43
N LYS A 512 -27.42 0.46 -7.32
CA LYS A 512 -26.68 0.52 -6.06
C LYS A 512 -25.65 1.65 -6.10
N ILE A 513 -25.61 2.46 -5.07
CA ILE A 513 -24.68 3.57 -4.87
C ILE A 513 -23.87 3.29 -3.61
N ASN A 514 -22.55 3.40 -3.71
CA ASN A 514 -21.66 3.40 -2.56
C ASN A 514 -20.87 4.70 -2.56
N GLY A 515 -20.68 5.30 -1.40
CA GLY A 515 -19.97 6.56 -1.28
C GLY A 515 -19.14 6.63 0.01
N ASN A 516 -18.04 7.34 -0.09
CA ASN A 516 -17.22 7.73 1.05
C ASN A 516 -16.84 9.19 0.90
N LEU A 517 -16.85 9.91 2.01
CA LEU A 517 -16.39 11.29 2.13
C LEU A 517 -15.63 11.43 3.44
N ASN A 518 -14.38 11.89 3.39
CA ASN A 518 -13.58 12.23 4.55
C ASN A 518 -13.15 13.69 4.44
N PHE A 519 -13.52 14.51 5.43
CA PHE A 519 -13.12 15.90 5.56
C PHE A 519 -12.32 16.07 6.84
N PHE A 520 -11.11 16.64 6.77
CA PHE A 520 -10.24 16.79 7.93
C PHE A 520 -9.35 18.03 7.87
N ARG A 521 -8.92 18.46 9.04
CA ARG A 521 -7.84 19.42 9.24
C ARG A 521 -6.63 18.68 9.72
N THR A 522 -5.47 18.92 9.11
CA THR A 522 -4.17 18.43 9.57
C THR A 522 -3.29 19.61 9.94
N ILE A 523 -2.69 19.55 11.13
CA ILE A 523 -1.75 20.55 11.64
C ILE A 523 -0.46 19.81 11.95
N THR A 524 0.58 20.03 11.15
CA THR A 524 1.94 19.53 11.38
C THR A 524 2.77 20.67 11.91
N ARG A 525 3.57 20.43 12.95
CA ARG A 525 4.50 21.39 13.52
C ARG A 525 5.84 20.73 13.75
N GLY A 526 6.92 21.43 13.44
CA GLY A 526 8.25 20.94 13.70
C GLY A 526 9.34 21.86 13.22
N GLU A 527 10.53 21.61 13.71
CA GLU A 527 11.73 22.36 13.38
C GLU A 527 12.81 21.38 12.90
N PHE A 528 13.52 21.76 11.85
CA PHE A 528 14.68 21.02 11.35
C PHE A 528 15.75 22.01 10.92
N GLU A 529 16.98 21.86 11.42
CA GLU A 529 18.13 22.72 11.12
C GLU A 529 17.84 24.23 11.36
N GLY A 530 17.07 24.55 12.41
CA GLY A 530 16.72 25.93 12.76
C GLY A 530 15.62 26.56 11.89
N GLN A 531 15.03 25.81 10.96
CA GLN A 531 13.90 26.24 10.14
C GLN A 531 12.60 25.62 10.63
N GLN A 532 11.52 26.40 10.62
CA GLN A 532 10.18 25.92 10.97
C GLN A 532 9.50 25.31 9.76
N PHE A 533 8.99 24.09 9.93
CA PHE A 533 8.26 23.31 8.92
C PHE A 533 6.81 23.09 9.38
N ASP A 534 6.06 24.20 9.47
CA ASP A 534 4.67 24.17 9.89
C ASP A 534 3.73 24.07 8.70
N ALA A 535 2.70 23.21 8.84
CA ALA A 535 1.61 23.12 7.87
C ALA A 535 0.27 23.07 8.59
N ASP A 536 -0.68 23.87 8.12
CA ASP A 536 -2.08 23.83 8.54
C ASP A 536 -2.95 23.74 7.29
N ALA A 537 -3.70 22.66 7.16
CA ALA A 537 -4.48 22.39 5.95
C ALA A 537 -5.84 21.80 6.27
N TYR A 538 -6.88 22.38 5.66
CA TYR A 538 -8.17 21.75 5.51
C TYR A 538 -8.20 21.04 4.18
N THR A 539 -8.56 19.76 4.18
CA THR A 539 -8.63 18.98 2.95
C THR A 539 -9.74 17.93 3.05
N TRP A 540 -10.10 17.38 1.92
CA TRP A 540 -11.07 16.31 1.86
C TRP A 540 -10.80 15.39 0.67
N PHE A 541 -11.25 14.19 0.78
CA PHE A 541 -11.33 13.27 -0.33
C PHE A 541 -12.67 12.56 -0.32
N GLY A 542 -13.14 12.23 -1.48
CA GLY A 542 -14.39 11.53 -1.64
C GLY A 542 -14.39 10.62 -2.83
N ARG A 543 -15.20 9.60 -2.71
CA ARG A 543 -15.44 8.62 -3.74
C ARG A 543 -16.91 8.31 -3.82
N ILE A 544 -17.41 8.18 -5.03
CA ILE A 544 -18.74 7.68 -5.32
C ILE A 544 -18.66 6.61 -6.40
N SER A 545 -19.31 5.47 -6.16
CA SER A 545 -19.44 4.37 -7.11
C SER A 545 -20.92 4.09 -7.32
N SER A 546 -21.34 4.06 -8.58
CA SER A 546 -22.71 3.75 -9.00
C SER A 546 -22.71 2.50 -9.86
N ARG A 547 -23.48 1.49 -9.47
CA ARG A 547 -23.69 0.27 -10.25
C ARG A 547 -25.16 0.19 -10.68
N ILE A 548 -25.39 0.07 -11.98
CA ILE A 548 -26.71 -0.03 -12.59
C ILE A 548 -26.77 -1.34 -13.38
N THR A 549 -27.77 -2.18 -13.09
CA THR A 549 -28.05 -3.40 -13.87
C THR A 549 -29.04 -3.08 -14.98
N LEU A 550 -28.56 -2.96 -16.20
CA LEU A 550 -29.36 -2.69 -17.40
C LEU A 550 -29.97 -3.97 -17.95
N LEU A 551 -31.27 -3.92 -18.34
CA LEU A 551 -31.99 -5.03 -18.96
C LEU A 551 -31.88 -6.36 -18.18
N LYS A 552 -31.60 -6.32 -16.88
CA LYS A 552 -31.34 -7.49 -16.01
C LYS A 552 -30.20 -8.39 -16.51
N LYS A 553 -29.26 -7.88 -17.31
CA LYS A 553 -28.18 -8.66 -17.96
C LYS A 553 -26.82 -7.99 -17.94
N VAL A 554 -26.77 -6.68 -18.03
CA VAL A 554 -25.52 -5.92 -18.11
C VAL A 554 -25.37 -5.07 -16.88
N ASP A 555 -24.34 -5.29 -16.10
CA ASP A 555 -23.97 -4.43 -14.97
C ASP A 555 -23.01 -3.36 -15.48
N VAL A 556 -23.38 -2.10 -15.32
CA VAL A 556 -22.54 -0.94 -15.60
C VAL A 556 -22.15 -0.29 -14.27
N GLN A 557 -20.87 -0.16 -14.03
CA GLN A 557 -20.33 0.50 -12.86
C GLN A 557 -19.49 1.72 -13.26
N THR A 558 -19.78 2.85 -12.64
CA THR A 558 -18.97 4.07 -12.73
C THR A 558 -18.42 4.40 -11.35
N THR A 559 -17.16 4.79 -11.29
CA THR A 559 -16.54 5.24 -10.05
C THR A 559 -15.87 6.57 -10.29
N PHE A 560 -16.10 7.54 -9.41
CA PHE A 560 -15.44 8.85 -9.42
C PHE A 560 -14.68 9.04 -8.11
N ASN A 561 -13.42 9.43 -8.21
CA ASN A 561 -12.54 9.73 -7.09
C ASN A 561 -12.08 11.18 -7.17
N TYR A 562 -12.05 11.86 -6.03
CA TYR A 562 -11.56 13.23 -5.90
C TYR A 562 -10.77 13.40 -4.61
N ARG A 563 -9.59 14.02 -4.69
CA ARG A 563 -8.77 14.46 -3.57
C ARG A 563 -8.56 15.96 -3.69
N ALA A 564 -8.94 16.70 -2.68
CA ALA A 564 -8.75 18.16 -2.64
C ALA A 564 -7.28 18.54 -2.47
N PRO A 565 -6.88 19.73 -2.90
CA PRO A 565 -5.54 20.23 -2.65
C PRO A 565 -5.29 20.40 -1.15
N ARG A 566 -4.02 20.26 -0.73
CA ARG A 566 -3.61 20.50 0.66
C ARG A 566 -2.26 21.18 0.74
N ASN A 567 -2.07 22.01 1.75
CA ASN A 567 -0.76 22.53 2.10
C ASN A 567 0.09 21.42 2.75
N THR A 568 1.38 21.43 2.47
CA THR A 568 2.40 20.56 3.04
C THR A 568 3.43 21.43 3.79
N THR A 569 4.36 20.83 4.49
CA THR A 569 5.43 21.52 5.20
C THR A 569 6.34 22.36 4.33
N GLN A 570 6.46 22.03 3.03
CA GLN A 570 7.27 22.76 2.05
C GLN A 570 6.47 23.11 0.79
N GLY A 571 5.17 23.43 0.90
CA GLY A 571 4.41 23.87 -0.27
C GLY A 571 2.98 23.35 -0.33
N ARG A 572 2.56 22.79 -1.48
CA ARG A 572 1.17 22.42 -1.72
C ARG A 572 1.01 21.26 -2.69
N SER A 573 0.21 20.27 -2.30
CA SER A 573 -0.31 19.24 -3.22
C SER A 573 -1.53 19.79 -3.95
N LYS A 574 -1.61 19.67 -5.28
CA LYS A 574 -2.77 20.11 -6.09
C LYS A 574 -3.88 19.04 -6.07
N ALA A 575 -5.08 19.39 -6.52
CA ALA A 575 -6.19 18.44 -6.62
C ALA A 575 -5.88 17.29 -7.58
N MET A 576 -6.31 16.08 -7.22
CA MET A 576 -6.29 14.89 -8.08
C MET A 576 -7.71 14.33 -8.23
N TYR A 577 -8.09 13.98 -9.44
CA TYR A 577 -9.38 13.34 -9.72
C TYR A 577 -9.29 12.41 -10.92
N HIS A 578 -10.10 11.36 -10.90
CA HIS A 578 -10.24 10.43 -12.01
C HIS A 578 -11.58 9.71 -11.95
N ALA A 579 -11.99 9.18 -13.10
CA ALA A 579 -13.19 8.36 -13.22
C ALA A 579 -12.88 7.04 -13.92
N ASP A 580 -13.47 5.95 -13.42
CA ASP A 580 -13.39 4.61 -13.98
C ASP A 580 -14.76 4.14 -14.44
N LEU A 581 -14.79 3.35 -15.51
CA LEU A 581 -16.00 2.75 -16.07
C LEU A 581 -15.79 1.25 -16.25
N ALA A 582 -16.77 0.45 -15.86
CA ALA A 582 -16.78 -0.98 -16.15
C ALA A 582 -18.17 -1.41 -16.61
N ALA A 583 -18.21 -2.34 -17.55
CA ALA A 583 -19.44 -3.01 -17.97
C ALA A 583 -19.21 -4.52 -17.99
N SER A 584 -20.07 -5.28 -17.33
CA SER A 584 -19.98 -6.74 -17.28
C SER A 584 -21.30 -7.42 -17.64
N MET A 585 -21.21 -8.57 -18.28
CA MET A 585 -22.36 -9.38 -18.62
C MET A 585 -22.06 -10.86 -18.48
N ASP A 586 -23.03 -11.61 -18.00
CA ASP A 586 -22.94 -13.08 -17.99
C ASP A 586 -23.21 -13.64 -19.39
N VAL A 587 -22.37 -14.59 -19.79
CA VAL A 587 -22.42 -15.32 -21.04
C VAL A 587 -22.42 -16.84 -20.77
N LEU A 588 -22.57 -17.67 -21.79
CA LEU A 588 -22.49 -19.14 -21.69
C LEU A 588 -23.42 -19.71 -20.59
N ASN A 589 -24.67 -19.30 -20.56
CA ASN A 589 -25.64 -19.69 -19.52
C ASN A 589 -25.15 -19.40 -18.10
N LYS A 590 -24.54 -18.23 -17.90
CA LYS A 590 -23.93 -17.75 -16.63
C LYS A 590 -22.68 -18.52 -16.18
N ASN A 591 -22.14 -19.44 -16.97
CA ASN A 591 -20.85 -20.07 -16.70
C ASN A 591 -19.66 -19.18 -17.07
N GLY A 592 -19.88 -18.21 -17.97
CA GLY A 592 -18.89 -17.20 -18.32
C GLY A 592 -19.36 -15.81 -17.93
N THR A 593 -18.41 -14.89 -17.73
CA THR A 593 -18.64 -13.44 -17.59
C THR A 593 -17.66 -12.70 -18.47
N LEU A 594 -18.14 -11.76 -19.25
CA LEU A 594 -17.33 -10.84 -20.04
C LEU A 594 -17.36 -9.48 -19.36
N THR A 595 -16.19 -8.92 -19.07
CA THR A 595 -16.04 -7.61 -18.41
C THR A 595 -15.15 -6.72 -19.27
N PHE A 596 -15.67 -5.57 -19.67
CA PHE A 596 -14.90 -4.48 -20.27
C PHE A 596 -14.72 -3.40 -19.22
N SER A 597 -13.50 -2.89 -19.05
CA SER A 597 -13.22 -1.78 -18.12
C SER A 597 -12.31 -0.73 -18.72
N VAL A 598 -12.55 0.52 -18.35
CA VAL A 598 -11.73 1.68 -18.68
C VAL A 598 -11.33 2.34 -17.38
N ARG A 599 -10.06 2.29 -17.06
CA ARG A 599 -9.47 2.99 -15.93
C ARG A 599 -9.04 4.38 -16.36
N ASP A 600 -9.33 5.37 -15.51
CA ASP A 600 -9.03 6.79 -15.78
C ASP A 600 -9.55 7.25 -17.16
N VAL A 601 -10.88 7.21 -17.31
CA VAL A 601 -11.60 7.52 -18.57
C VAL A 601 -11.12 8.83 -19.20
N PHE A 602 -10.80 9.84 -18.38
CA PHE A 602 -10.40 11.18 -18.82
C PHE A 602 -8.89 11.38 -18.87
N ASN A 603 -8.07 10.38 -18.50
CA ASN A 603 -6.60 10.47 -18.40
C ASN A 603 -6.13 11.62 -17.49
N THR A 604 -6.80 11.77 -16.33
CA THR A 604 -6.61 12.89 -15.40
C THR A 604 -5.95 12.47 -14.09
N ARG A 605 -5.62 11.20 -13.90
CA ARG A 605 -4.94 10.69 -12.71
C ARG A 605 -3.47 11.09 -12.73
N ARG A 606 -3.21 12.30 -12.23
CA ARG A 606 -1.88 12.93 -12.17
C ARG A 606 -1.61 13.44 -10.77
N TRP A 607 -0.41 13.22 -10.29
CA TRP A 607 0.07 13.82 -9.05
C TRP A 607 0.79 15.13 -9.37
N ARG A 608 0.31 16.21 -8.76
CA ARG A 608 0.83 17.54 -8.98
C ARG A 608 1.17 18.18 -7.65
N GLN A 609 2.41 18.65 -7.53
CA GLN A 609 2.93 19.24 -6.30
C GLN A 609 3.74 20.48 -6.59
N ILE A 610 3.63 21.45 -5.68
CA ILE A 610 4.55 22.58 -5.55
C ILE A 610 5.33 22.35 -4.26
N SER A 611 6.66 22.45 -4.34
CA SER A 611 7.56 22.47 -3.17
C SER A 611 8.44 23.71 -3.25
N GLN A 612 8.63 24.38 -2.10
CA GLN A 612 9.42 25.62 -2.04
C GLN A 612 10.16 25.71 -0.70
N GLY A 613 11.34 26.28 -0.75
CA GLY A 613 12.19 26.64 0.37
C GLY A 613 12.70 28.07 0.24
N ALA A 614 13.66 28.45 1.07
CA ALA A 614 14.32 29.76 0.95
C ALA A 614 15.18 29.83 -0.32
N ASP A 615 15.70 28.71 -0.77
CA ASP A 615 16.73 28.54 -1.79
C ASP A 615 16.24 27.82 -3.05
N PHE A 616 14.97 27.35 -3.09
CA PHE A 616 14.41 26.67 -4.25
C PHE A 616 12.90 26.85 -4.41
N TYR A 617 12.44 26.72 -5.65
CA TYR A 617 11.04 26.48 -6.04
C TYR A 617 10.96 25.31 -7.00
N THR A 618 9.93 24.47 -6.85
CA THR A 618 9.71 23.29 -7.70
C THR A 618 8.23 23.05 -7.93
N GLU A 619 7.84 22.87 -9.20
CA GLU A 619 6.49 22.46 -9.60
C GLU A 619 6.56 21.17 -10.41
N GLY A 620 5.96 20.08 -9.88
CA GLY A 620 5.94 18.76 -10.51
C GLY A 620 4.55 18.33 -10.96
N ASP A 621 4.48 17.69 -12.14
CA ASP A 621 3.33 16.96 -12.66
C ASP A 621 3.79 15.57 -13.07
N PHE A 622 3.15 14.54 -12.51
CA PHE A 622 3.58 13.19 -12.62
C PHE A 622 2.41 12.26 -12.94
N GLN A 623 2.48 11.55 -14.07
CA GLN A 623 1.55 10.50 -14.46
C GLN A 623 2.26 9.16 -14.54
N TRP A 624 2.01 8.30 -13.53
CA TRP A 624 2.63 6.98 -13.46
C TRP A 624 2.13 6.02 -14.53
N ARG A 625 0.87 6.16 -14.90
CA ARG A 625 0.19 5.32 -15.88
C ARG A 625 -0.82 6.12 -16.69
N ALA A 626 -0.82 5.91 -17.98
CA ALA A 626 -1.85 6.42 -18.85
C ALA A 626 -3.18 5.65 -18.65
N ARG A 627 -4.27 6.19 -19.24
CA ARG A 627 -5.56 5.51 -19.33
C ARG A 627 -5.40 4.09 -19.85
N GLN A 628 -6.09 3.14 -19.23
CA GLN A 628 -6.04 1.73 -19.55
C GLN A 628 -7.43 1.18 -19.87
N MET A 629 -7.53 0.35 -20.92
CA MET A 629 -8.74 -0.37 -21.29
C MET A 629 -8.45 -1.86 -21.25
N THR A 630 -9.32 -2.64 -20.59
CA THR A 630 -9.16 -4.10 -20.51
C THR A 630 -10.45 -4.82 -20.82
N LEU A 631 -10.32 -5.98 -21.47
CA LEU A 631 -11.39 -6.95 -21.68
C LEU A 631 -10.99 -8.24 -20.98
N THR A 632 -11.81 -8.70 -20.05
CA THR A 632 -11.59 -9.93 -19.29
C THR A 632 -12.74 -10.92 -19.56
N PHE A 633 -12.39 -12.14 -19.91
CA PHE A 633 -13.30 -13.27 -19.96
C PHE A 633 -13.02 -14.20 -18.80
N SER A 634 -14.03 -14.45 -17.94
CA SER A 634 -13.97 -15.35 -16.79
C SER A 634 -14.87 -16.56 -17.04
N TYR A 635 -14.34 -17.78 -16.89
CA TYR A 635 -15.10 -19.03 -17.00
C TYR A 635 -15.11 -19.76 -15.66
N ARG A 636 -16.30 -20.16 -15.20
CA ARG A 636 -16.53 -20.88 -13.95
C ARG A 636 -16.64 -22.37 -14.18
N ILE A 637 -15.80 -23.16 -13.52
CA ILE A 637 -15.77 -24.62 -13.58
C ILE A 637 -16.68 -25.15 -12.47
N ASN A 638 -17.61 -26.07 -12.80
CA ASN A 638 -18.54 -26.72 -11.87
C ASN A 638 -19.30 -25.74 -10.96
N ARG A 639 -19.99 -24.79 -11.57
CA ARG A 639 -20.90 -23.91 -10.84
C ARG A 639 -22.02 -24.77 -10.22
N THR A 640 -22.06 -24.88 -8.89
CA THR A 640 -23.23 -25.41 -8.18
C THR A 640 -24.40 -24.45 -8.41
N LYS A 641 -25.61 -25.00 -8.62
CA LYS A 641 -26.84 -24.21 -8.72
C LYS A 641 -26.85 -23.22 -7.55
N GLU A 642 -27.04 -21.92 -7.85
CA GLU A 642 -27.32 -20.93 -6.82
C GLU A 642 -28.33 -21.53 -5.86
N GLN A 643 -27.93 -21.87 -4.61
CA GLN A 643 -28.84 -21.61 -3.52
C GLN A 643 -29.21 -20.15 -3.71
N LYS A 644 -30.51 -19.87 -3.94
CA LYS A 644 -31.00 -18.51 -3.74
C LYS A 644 -30.29 -18.06 -2.49
N ARG A 645 -29.39 -17.10 -2.62
CA ARG A 645 -29.07 -16.26 -1.49
C ARG A 645 -30.41 -15.70 -1.11
N ASP A 646 -31.03 -16.33 -0.12
CA ASP A 646 -32.01 -15.62 0.68
C ASP A 646 -31.25 -14.35 1.04
N ARG A 647 -31.78 -13.24 0.61
CA ARG A 647 -31.37 -11.90 0.98
C ARG A 647 -31.75 -11.69 2.46
N ASP A 648 -31.41 -12.63 3.29
CA ASP A 648 -31.14 -12.34 4.67
C ASP A 648 -29.83 -11.55 4.59
N MET A 649 -29.97 -10.22 4.68
CA MET A 649 -28.96 -9.36 5.21
C MET A 649 -28.72 -9.84 6.68
N GLU A 650 -28.12 -10.99 6.85
CA GLU A 650 -27.19 -11.19 7.93
C GLU A 650 -26.08 -10.18 7.64
N GLY A 651 -26.40 -8.96 8.03
CA GLY A 651 -25.42 -7.92 8.26
C GLY A 651 -24.37 -8.63 9.07
N GLY A 652 -23.14 -8.64 8.52
CA GLY A 652 -22.02 -9.23 9.20
C GLY A 652 -22.05 -8.84 10.66
N ASP A 653 -22.46 -9.76 11.48
CA ASP A 653 -22.09 -9.87 12.89
C ASP A 653 -20.61 -10.21 12.95
N GLY A 654 -19.82 -9.42 12.27
CA GLY A 654 -18.40 -9.49 12.10
C GLY A 654 -17.76 -8.16 12.35
N MET A 655 -18.26 -7.38 13.30
CA MET A 655 -17.36 -6.67 14.19
C MET A 655 -16.94 -7.69 15.24
N ASP A 656 -16.06 -8.62 14.86
CA ASP A 656 -15.23 -9.32 15.82
C ASP A 656 -14.38 -8.24 16.49
N PHE A 657 -14.85 -7.80 17.66
CA PHE A 657 -14.07 -7.00 18.59
C PHE A 657 -12.87 -7.81 19.07
#